data_58d04730a7f79363e95575ad4e06c6da
#
_entry.id   58d04730a7f79363e95575ad4e06c6da
#
_cell.length_a   1.000
_cell.length_b   1.000
_cell.length_c   1.000
_cell.angle_alpha   90.00
_cell.angle_beta   90.00
_cell.angle_gamma   90.00
#
_symmetry.space_group_name_H-M   'P 1'
#
loop_
_entity.id
_entity.type
_entity.pdbx_description
1 polymer ?
#
loop_
_entity_poly.entity_id
_entity_poly.type
_entity_poly.pdbx_seq_one_letter_code
_entity_poly.pdbx_strand_id
1 'polypeptide(L)'
;MESEPLDRLKSALADRYTVERMIGAGGMADVYLTHDLRHNRKVAIKVMHHDLAELVGVERFLQEIETTAKLQHPHILPLFDSGSVDGTVFYVMPYVEGESLRSRLKRETHLPIVDALRITREVATGLAYAHRHGVVHRDIKPDNVLFQDGQAVLADFGISLPAKGDDRPRARLTEVGVSLGTPSYMSPEQVTGQEVDRRSDIYSLGSVAYEMLAGQPPFTGSSVQTVLGKLISEEPRPVIEHRKSVPPHISAAILKALEKLPADRWQTAAEFAEALAGHGRIDVKPASRSTRTVIPWAVAAVLALALGWVALRGDRVSAPANSLVRFGVEFDNGVVPSFTPIVRLSADGQQLFVSAMVERREEVLRRTFDRVGMSVIKGAGQGEQGTGNSRPFVSPDGRWVAYARQKKLWKVPVEGGTPIELAAAEWAGGSWGRSGKLVYTQAYNTGLWVVSERGGDERMLTKPDQGKEELGHWWPQILPDGDHVLFTAYRTPLENATIEVLTISTGERKVLLTGGVYGFYVPTGHLLFAVGETIRAVPFDLQRFEIRGVPVAVVDDVAMNLTDGAAAFDVSETGTLAYLPVESYVTDTEVVIVDRKGTETKALPNRDRYNNPRLSPDGTRVSVDIRSANSAGDIWAFEIGRSGGTRITSEGGREFGAEWTPDGKELIYSSERPFFDLYRRAADASQPERPLLSGTNDHYTGGVSRDGKTFAFSAAVPGGEIWTIPLQDKPVATPYFANGFNLGHPTLSPDGRWMAYDSDESGQGVDVFIQSYPDPRQKRLKVSPSHGSEPMWTRGGRELVYRDGEKVMAVSIDLANGASGSPGVLFSGPYPDNPGWTRPRSYDVTADGERFLLTKLPGEKSPPRIMVVLNWFQELRAKVPR
;
A
#
# COMPACT_ATOMS: atom_id res chain seq x y z
N MET A 1 2.14 21.08 21.05
CA MET A 1 0.71 20.89 21.35
C MET A 1 0.42 19.56 22.05
N GLU A 2 1.43 18.87 22.60
CA GLU A 2 1.28 17.62 23.38
C GLU A 2 1.02 17.82 24.88
N SER A 3 0.94 19.06 25.35
CA SER A 3 0.79 19.35 26.79
C SER A 3 -0.67 19.39 27.29
N GLU A 4 -1.63 19.59 26.43
CA GLU A 4 -3.01 19.85 26.82
C GLU A 4 -3.76 18.66 27.47
N PRO A 5 -3.68 17.41 26.96
CA PRO A 5 -4.31 16.26 27.61
C PRO A 5 -3.65 15.89 28.96
N LEU A 6 -2.33 15.99 29.04
CA LEU A 6 -1.59 15.71 30.26
C LEU A 6 -1.86 16.73 31.36
N ASP A 7 -1.97 18.01 31.00
CA ASP A 7 -2.23 19.07 31.97
C ASP A 7 -3.67 19.01 32.50
N ARG A 8 -4.62 18.57 31.69
CA ARG A 8 -6.00 18.26 32.14
C ARG A 8 -6.01 17.06 33.09
N LEU A 9 -5.30 15.97 32.73
CA LEU A 9 -5.17 14.79 33.60
C LEU A 9 -4.51 15.17 34.93
N LYS A 10 -3.42 15.96 34.94
CA LYS A 10 -2.78 16.45 36.14
C LYS A 10 -3.73 17.25 37.01
N SER A 11 -4.52 18.13 36.39
CA SER A 11 -5.51 18.95 37.10
C SER A 11 -6.63 18.09 37.70
N ALA A 12 -7.14 17.12 36.97
CA ALA A 12 -8.20 16.22 37.43
C ALA A 12 -7.76 15.26 38.54
N LEU A 13 -6.48 14.90 38.59
CA LEU A 13 -5.91 13.99 39.60
C LEU A 13 -5.22 14.70 40.74
N ALA A 14 -5.15 16.05 40.76
CA ALA A 14 -4.38 16.85 41.69
C ALA A 14 -4.75 16.63 43.16
N ASP A 15 -6.00 16.31 43.47
CA ASP A 15 -6.49 16.04 44.83
C ASP A 15 -5.89 14.74 45.42
N ARG A 16 -5.39 13.85 44.55
CA ARG A 16 -4.94 12.51 44.96
C ARG A 16 -3.53 12.19 44.58
N TYR A 17 -3.08 12.66 43.40
CA TYR A 17 -1.79 12.31 42.82
C TYR A 17 -1.02 13.54 42.35
N THR A 18 0.27 13.63 42.73
CA THR A 18 1.18 14.67 42.21
C THR A 18 2.14 14.03 41.22
N VAL A 19 2.04 14.41 39.93
CA VAL A 19 2.93 13.90 38.86
C VAL A 19 4.31 14.55 39.00
N GLU A 20 5.34 13.72 39.15
CA GLU A 20 6.73 14.20 39.32
C GLU A 20 7.42 14.31 37.94
N ARG A 21 7.46 13.23 37.17
CA ARG A 21 8.12 13.17 35.88
C ARG A 21 7.66 11.96 35.06
N MET A 22 7.90 12.01 33.77
CA MET A 22 7.74 10.82 32.86
C MET A 22 8.90 9.85 33.13
N ILE A 23 8.58 8.54 33.20
CA ILE A 23 9.54 7.44 33.39
C ILE A 23 9.56 6.44 32.23
N GLY A 24 8.59 6.52 31.35
CA GLY A 24 8.53 5.71 30.15
C GLY A 24 7.59 6.31 29.11
N ALA A 25 8.00 6.28 27.85
CA ALA A 25 7.16 6.64 26.71
C ALA A 25 7.08 5.43 25.76
N GLY A 26 5.88 5.07 25.33
CA GLY A 26 5.65 3.95 24.44
C GLY A 26 4.61 4.25 23.37
N GLY A 27 4.52 3.44 22.33
CA GLY A 27 3.58 3.65 21.22
C GLY A 27 2.09 3.60 21.60
N MET A 28 1.75 3.09 22.79
CA MET A 28 0.37 2.93 23.25
C MET A 28 0.04 3.74 24.49
N ALA A 29 1.04 4.08 25.31
CA ALA A 29 0.84 4.76 26.58
C ALA A 29 2.13 5.37 27.11
N ASP A 30 2.01 6.40 27.93
CA ASP A 30 3.07 7.03 28.66
C ASP A 30 2.97 6.68 30.15
N VAL A 31 4.13 6.50 30.82
CA VAL A 31 4.21 6.15 32.23
C VAL A 31 4.84 7.30 33.01
N TYR A 32 4.16 7.72 34.07
CA TYR A 32 4.57 8.84 34.91
C TYR A 32 4.87 8.37 36.35
N LEU A 33 5.99 8.77 36.91
CA LEU A 33 6.25 8.70 38.34
C LEU A 33 5.37 9.73 39.04
N THR A 34 4.68 9.29 40.08
CA THR A 34 3.63 10.08 40.73
C THR A 34 3.64 9.81 42.23
N HIS A 35 3.34 10.79 43.03
CA HIS A 35 3.17 10.65 44.47
C HIS A 35 1.68 10.52 44.83
N ASP A 36 1.27 9.40 45.49
CA ASP A 36 -0.07 9.19 46.03
C ASP A 36 -0.17 9.94 47.36
N LEU A 37 -0.86 11.08 47.37
CA LEU A 37 -1.00 11.97 48.53
C LEU A 37 -1.78 11.32 49.66
N ARG A 38 -2.72 10.42 49.37
CA ARG A 38 -3.56 9.75 50.37
C ARG A 38 -2.79 8.69 51.14
N HIS A 39 -1.89 7.97 50.49
CA HIS A 39 -1.14 6.88 51.12
C HIS A 39 0.34 7.22 51.31
N ASN A 40 0.76 8.47 50.96
CA ASN A 40 2.13 8.97 51.10
C ASN A 40 3.18 8.01 50.51
N ARG A 41 3.00 7.61 49.24
CA ARG A 41 3.89 6.67 48.60
C ARG A 41 4.08 6.99 47.13
N LYS A 42 5.19 6.56 46.52
CA LYS A 42 5.42 6.65 45.08
C LYS A 42 4.63 5.57 44.35
N VAL A 43 4.00 5.96 43.23
CA VAL A 43 3.26 5.09 42.34
C VAL A 43 3.63 5.41 40.88
N ALA A 44 3.39 4.50 39.99
CA ALA A 44 3.45 4.74 38.55
C ALA A 44 2.04 4.86 38.00
N ILE A 45 1.77 5.93 37.26
CA ILE A 45 0.52 6.08 36.50
C ILE A 45 0.81 5.88 35.03
N LYS A 46 0.15 4.90 34.42
CA LYS A 46 0.20 4.66 32.98
C LYS A 46 -1.03 5.27 32.34
N VAL A 47 -0.80 6.17 31.38
CA VAL A 47 -1.80 6.97 30.68
C VAL A 47 -1.85 6.51 29.23
N MET A 48 -3.01 6.05 28.78
CA MET A 48 -3.20 5.59 27.40
C MET A 48 -3.34 6.76 26.44
N HIS A 49 -2.80 6.62 25.24
CA HIS A 49 -3.01 7.59 24.17
C HIS A 49 -4.47 7.61 23.75
N HIS A 50 -4.99 8.80 23.48
CA HIS A 50 -6.42 9.04 23.24
C HIS A 50 -6.97 8.21 22.09
N ASP A 51 -6.23 8.12 20.99
CA ASP A 51 -6.61 7.38 19.78
C ASP A 51 -6.86 5.89 20.05
N LEU A 52 -6.10 5.30 20.99
CA LEU A 52 -6.25 3.90 21.37
C LEU A 52 -7.48 3.69 22.28
N ALA A 53 -7.75 4.66 23.18
CA ALA A 53 -8.90 4.62 24.06
C ALA A 53 -10.23 4.71 23.30
N GLU A 54 -10.29 5.50 22.23
CA GLU A 54 -11.45 5.58 21.33
C GLU A 54 -11.65 4.27 20.54
N LEU A 55 -10.55 3.66 20.08
CA LEU A 55 -10.59 2.45 19.24
C LEU A 55 -11.08 1.21 20.01
N VAL A 56 -10.69 1.08 21.28
CA VAL A 56 -11.02 -0.09 22.14
C VAL A 56 -12.35 0.12 22.88
N GLY A 57 -12.74 1.36 23.11
CA GLY A 57 -13.89 1.77 23.94
C GLY A 57 -13.52 1.79 25.42
N VAL A 58 -13.71 2.96 26.06
CA VAL A 58 -13.32 3.24 27.44
C VAL A 58 -13.92 2.23 28.45
N GLU A 59 -15.21 1.91 28.33
CA GLU A 59 -15.90 0.99 29.24
C GLU A 59 -15.34 -0.42 29.20
N ARG A 60 -15.06 -0.91 28.00
CA ARG A 60 -14.50 -2.27 27.79
C ARG A 60 -13.08 -2.37 28.31
N PHE A 61 -12.28 -1.33 28.11
CA PHE A 61 -10.93 -1.25 28.62
C PHE A 61 -10.90 -1.27 30.16
N LEU A 62 -11.78 -0.52 30.82
CA LEU A 62 -11.92 -0.53 32.29
C LEU A 62 -12.37 -1.91 32.82
N GLN A 63 -13.21 -2.63 32.10
CA GLN A 63 -13.63 -3.98 32.45
C GLN A 63 -12.47 -5.00 32.39
N GLU A 64 -11.58 -4.88 31.41
CA GLU A 64 -10.36 -5.73 31.32
C GLU A 64 -9.38 -5.39 32.46
N ILE A 65 -9.22 -4.10 32.79
CA ILE A 65 -8.42 -3.68 33.95
C ILE A 65 -8.98 -4.26 35.25
N GLU A 66 -10.29 -4.21 35.46
CA GLU A 66 -10.94 -4.75 36.65
C GLU A 66 -10.66 -6.25 36.83
N THR A 67 -10.64 -7.02 35.73
CA THR A 67 -10.30 -8.45 35.77
C THR A 67 -8.84 -8.65 36.15
N THR A 68 -7.94 -7.86 35.62
CA THR A 68 -6.49 -7.90 35.92
C THR A 68 -6.19 -7.45 37.35
N ALA A 69 -6.92 -6.44 37.86
CA ALA A 69 -6.75 -5.94 39.22
C ALA A 69 -7.05 -6.98 40.33
N LYS A 70 -7.79 -8.05 40.00
CA LYS A 70 -8.07 -9.16 40.93
C LYS A 70 -6.88 -10.12 41.09
N LEU A 71 -5.82 -10.01 40.27
CA LEU A 71 -4.65 -10.88 40.35
C LEU A 71 -3.75 -10.45 41.54
N GLN A 72 -3.52 -11.37 42.46
CA GLN A 72 -2.62 -11.15 43.60
C GLN A 72 -1.60 -12.30 43.69
N HIS A 73 -0.36 -12.01 43.30
CA HIS A 73 0.72 -13.00 43.30
C HIS A 73 2.09 -12.30 43.42
N PRO A 74 3.07 -12.85 44.16
CA PRO A 74 4.37 -12.21 44.38
C PRO A 74 5.14 -11.86 43.07
N HIS A 75 4.89 -12.60 42.00
CA HIS A 75 5.53 -12.36 40.68
C HIS A 75 4.59 -11.67 39.64
N ILE A 76 3.53 -11.00 40.11
CA ILE A 76 2.63 -10.16 39.28
C ILE A 76 2.57 -8.78 39.92
N LEU A 77 2.82 -7.72 39.14
CA LEU A 77 2.68 -6.35 39.59
C LEU A 77 1.20 -6.03 39.80
N PRO A 78 0.74 -5.72 41.02
CA PRO A 78 -0.67 -5.46 41.28
C PRO A 78 -1.11 -4.10 40.73
N LEU A 79 -2.40 -3.94 40.42
CA LEU A 79 -3.00 -2.66 40.11
C LEU A 79 -3.63 -2.06 41.36
N PHE A 80 -3.39 -0.77 41.61
CA PHE A 80 -3.92 -0.07 42.76
C PHE A 80 -5.24 0.66 42.48
N ASP A 81 -5.36 1.19 41.27
CA ASP A 81 -6.49 2.00 40.86
C ASP A 81 -6.57 2.14 39.35
N SER A 82 -7.71 2.55 38.82
CA SER A 82 -7.92 2.85 37.40
C SER A 82 -9.06 3.83 37.21
N GLY A 83 -9.05 4.56 36.10
CA GLY A 83 -10.12 5.50 35.80
C GLY A 83 -10.00 6.12 34.41
N SER A 84 -10.93 7.03 34.12
CA SER A 84 -10.89 7.84 32.91
C SER A 84 -11.19 9.30 33.21
N VAL A 85 -10.51 10.21 32.51
CA VAL A 85 -10.72 11.65 32.57
C VAL A 85 -10.81 12.16 31.13
N ASP A 86 -11.93 12.76 30.77
CA ASP A 86 -12.20 13.30 29.42
C ASP A 86 -11.85 12.30 28.28
N GLY A 87 -12.23 11.01 28.47
CA GLY A 87 -11.94 9.95 27.51
C GLY A 87 -10.50 9.38 27.56
N THR A 88 -9.60 10.00 28.31
CA THR A 88 -8.23 9.49 28.54
C THR A 88 -8.26 8.48 29.67
N VAL A 89 -7.88 7.23 29.39
CA VAL A 89 -7.85 6.14 30.37
C VAL A 89 -6.48 6.05 31.03
N PHE A 90 -6.49 5.81 32.35
CA PHE A 90 -5.26 5.59 33.12
C PHE A 90 -5.42 4.48 34.16
N TYR A 91 -4.29 3.91 34.56
CA TYR A 91 -4.24 3.03 35.74
C TYR A 91 -2.99 3.26 36.57
N VAL A 92 -3.13 2.93 37.85
CA VAL A 92 -2.13 3.19 38.88
C VAL A 92 -1.57 1.87 39.39
N MET A 93 -0.26 1.76 39.44
CA MET A 93 0.48 0.58 39.89
C MET A 93 1.64 0.98 40.82
N PRO A 94 2.22 0.04 41.61
CA PRO A 94 3.41 0.29 42.37
C PRO A 94 4.54 0.86 41.51
N TYR A 95 5.25 1.86 42.01
CA TYR A 95 6.51 2.21 41.40
C TYR A 95 7.60 1.24 41.85
N VAL A 96 8.18 0.52 40.88
CA VAL A 96 9.28 -0.41 41.11
C VAL A 96 10.59 0.33 40.95
N GLU A 97 11.40 0.44 42.06
CA GLU A 97 12.68 1.17 42.04
C GLU A 97 13.82 0.37 41.36
N GLY A 98 13.55 -0.84 40.85
CA GLY A 98 14.48 -1.72 40.15
C GLY A 98 14.59 -1.49 38.66
N GLU A 99 15.51 -2.19 38.02
CA GLU A 99 15.66 -2.22 36.57
C GLU A 99 14.73 -3.21 35.90
N SER A 100 14.48 -3.05 34.62
CA SER A 100 13.80 -4.09 33.81
C SER A 100 14.79 -5.15 33.33
N LEU A 101 14.29 -6.33 32.98
CA LEU A 101 15.11 -7.37 32.36
C LEU A 101 15.72 -6.89 31.03
N ARG A 102 15.04 -6.01 30.29
CA ARG A 102 15.58 -5.33 29.10
C ARG A 102 16.84 -4.54 29.42
N SER A 103 16.81 -3.73 30.48
CA SER A 103 17.97 -2.94 30.92
C SER A 103 19.12 -3.83 31.32
N ARG A 104 18.84 -4.91 32.05
CA ARG A 104 19.82 -5.90 32.44
C ARG A 104 20.46 -6.62 31.25
N LEU A 105 19.65 -7.05 30.24
CA LEU A 105 20.16 -7.71 29.03
C LEU A 105 20.99 -6.77 28.15
N LYS A 106 20.65 -5.47 28.11
CA LYS A 106 21.50 -4.47 27.42
C LYS A 106 22.88 -4.33 28.06
N ARG A 107 22.99 -4.49 29.37
CA ARG A 107 24.24 -4.40 30.11
C ARG A 107 25.04 -5.71 30.07
N GLU A 108 24.39 -6.86 30.23
CA GLU A 108 25.03 -8.15 30.44
C GLU A 108 25.07 -9.04 29.18
N THR A 109 24.38 -8.64 28.10
CA THR A 109 24.18 -9.37 26.84
C THR A 109 23.51 -10.74 27.03
N HIS A 110 24.04 -11.60 27.91
CA HIS A 110 23.47 -12.89 28.31
C HIS A 110 23.69 -13.15 29.81
N LEU A 111 22.72 -13.79 30.44
CA LEU A 111 22.72 -13.99 31.88
C LEU A 111 23.40 -15.31 32.29
N PRO A 112 23.89 -15.44 33.54
CA PRO A 112 24.21 -16.73 34.13
C PRO A 112 23.04 -17.69 34.00
N ILE A 113 23.32 -18.97 33.70
CA ILE A 113 22.26 -19.99 33.50
C ILE A 113 21.33 -20.07 34.70
N VAL A 114 21.87 -20.04 35.92
CA VAL A 114 21.11 -20.10 37.15
C VAL A 114 20.12 -18.95 37.27
N ASP A 115 20.55 -17.72 36.90
CA ASP A 115 19.70 -16.54 36.96
C ASP A 115 18.60 -16.61 35.90
N ALA A 116 18.96 -16.99 34.65
CA ALA A 116 17.99 -17.14 33.56
C ALA A 116 16.88 -18.14 33.92
N LEU A 117 17.25 -19.28 34.53
CA LEU A 117 16.29 -20.30 34.97
C LEU A 117 15.43 -19.81 36.14
N ARG A 118 16.04 -19.10 37.13
CA ARG A 118 15.31 -18.51 38.26
C ARG A 118 14.27 -17.52 37.77
N ILE A 119 14.66 -16.55 36.90
CA ILE A 119 13.77 -15.52 36.34
C ILE A 119 12.64 -16.18 35.56
N THR A 120 12.97 -17.14 34.68
CA THR A 120 11.95 -17.84 33.87
C THR A 120 10.95 -18.57 34.77
N ARG A 121 11.38 -19.21 35.85
CA ARG A 121 10.51 -19.90 36.81
C ARG A 121 9.62 -18.94 37.60
N GLU A 122 10.16 -17.83 38.08
CA GLU A 122 9.42 -16.78 38.78
C GLU A 122 8.27 -16.25 37.91
N VAL A 123 8.58 -15.88 36.65
CA VAL A 123 7.58 -15.43 35.65
C VAL A 123 6.57 -16.53 35.33
N ALA A 124 7.04 -17.77 35.09
CA ALA A 124 6.15 -18.91 34.81
C ALA A 124 5.16 -19.18 35.93
N THR A 125 5.56 -18.97 37.20
CA THR A 125 4.70 -19.16 38.36
C THR A 125 3.60 -18.10 38.42
N GLY A 126 3.94 -16.84 38.13
CA GLY A 126 2.97 -15.76 37.96
C GLY A 126 1.98 -16.03 36.84
N LEU A 127 2.47 -16.45 35.65
CA LEU A 127 1.64 -16.81 34.50
C LEU A 127 0.70 -18.00 34.82
N ALA A 128 1.20 -19.05 35.45
CA ALA A 128 0.36 -20.19 35.83
C ALA A 128 -0.77 -19.78 36.79
N TYR A 129 -0.53 -18.80 37.66
CA TYR A 129 -1.57 -18.22 38.50
C TYR A 129 -2.61 -17.44 37.68
N ALA A 130 -2.17 -16.50 36.78
CA ALA A 130 -3.06 -15.72 35.94
C ALA A 130 -3.91 -16.61 35.02
N HIS A 131 -3.31 -17.61 34.38
CA HIS A 131 -3.99 -18.57 33.52
C HIS A 131 -5.11 -19.37 34.20
N ARG A 132 -4.93 -19.74 35.49
CA ARG A 132 -5.99 -20.38 36.29
C ARG A 132 -7.16 -19.43 36.56
N HIS A 133 -6.93 -18.12 36.55
CA HIS A 133 -7.96 -17.10 36.69
C HIS A 133 -8.53 -16.61 35.35
N GLY A 134 -8.19 -17.31 34.26
CA GLY A 134 -8.70 -17.00 32.92
C GLY A 134 -8.04 -15.80 32.24
N VAL A 135 -6.93 -15.28 32.77
CA VAL A 135 -6.20 -14.10 32.24
C VAL A 135 -4.97 -14.57 31.46
N VAL A 136 -4.85 -14.15 30.20
CA VAL A 136 -3.71 -14.37 29.31
C VAL A 136 -2.97 -13.04 29.16
N HIS A 137 -1.64 -13.04 29.28
CA HIS A 137 -0.83 -11.82 29.29
C HIS A 137 -0.69 -11.17 27.91
N ARG A 138 -0.41 -11.94 26.86
CA ARG A 138 -0.33 -11.54 25.44
C ARG A 138 0.83 -10.61 25.02
N ASP A 139 1.59 -10.05 25.96
CA ASP A 139 2.74 -9.14 25.65
C ASP A 139 3.92 -9.41 26.59
N ILE A 140 4.38 -10.67 26.66
CA ILE A 140 5.54 -11.05 27.45
C ILE A 140 6.80 -10.72 26.69
N LYS A 141 7.60 -9.80 27.27
CA LYS A 141 8.89 -9.35 26.72
C LYS A 141 9.79 -8.88 27.87
N PRO A 142 11.11 -8.75 27.66
CA PRO A 142 12.03 -8.32 28.71
C PRO A 142 11.71 -6.94 29.32
N ASP A 143 11.05 -6.08 28.58
CA ASP A 143 10.62 -4.75 29.02
C ASP A 143 9.55 -4.82 30.12
N ASN A 144 8.69 -5.86 30.09
CA ASN A 144 7.59 -6.07 31.01
C ASN A 144 7.97 -6.97 32.21
N VAL A 145 9.23 -7.41 32.31
CA VAL A 145 9.77 -8.13 33.48
C VAL A 145 10.62 -7.16 34.29
N LEU A 146 10.13 -6.79 35.46
CA LEU A 146 10.80 -5.86 36.39
C LEU A 146 11.44 -6.61 37.55
N PHE A 147 12.47 -6.04 38.17
CA PHE A 147 13.08 -6.60 39.35
C PHE A 147 12.70 -5.80 40.61
N GLN A 148 12.04 -6.46 41.56
CA GLN A 148 11.70 -5.91 42.86
C GLN A 148 12.38 -6.75 43.93
N ASP A 149 13.26 -6.15 44.73
CA ASP A 149 14.06 -6.84 45.74
C ASP A 149 14.80 -8.08 45.21
N GLY A 150 15.26 -7.99 43.94
CA GLY A 150 15.97 -9.08 43.27
C GLY A 150 15.10 -10.20 42.69
N GLN A 151 13.78 -10.15 42.86
CA GLN A 151 12.82 -11.12 42.31
C GLN A 151 12.20 -10.55 41.01
N ALA A 152 11.92 -11.41 40.04
CA ALA A 152 11.25 -11.03 38.83
C ALA A 152 9.73 -10.88 39.07
N VAL A 153 9.20 -9.75 38.65
CA VAL A 153 7.77 -9.40 38.71
C VAL A 153 7.30 -9.02 37.31
N LEU A 154 6.21 -9.68 36.87
CA LEU A 154 5.63 -9.42 35.54
C LEU A 154 4.65 -8.24 35.62
N ALA A 155 4.88 -7.22 34.80
CA ALA A 155 4.06 -6.02 34.67
C ALA A 155 3.27 -6.03 33.37
N ASP A 156 2.27 -5.16 33.26
CA ASP A 156 1.52 -4.88 32.02
C ASP A 156 0.76 -6.10 31.46
N PHE A 157 -0.03 -6.77 32.29
CA PHE A 157 -0.95 -7.80 31.83
C PHE A 157 -1.90 -7.25 30.76
N GLY A 158 -1.89 -7.87 29.63
CA GLY A 158 -2.55 -7.64 28.33
C GLY A 158 -3.85 -6.84 28.30
N ILE A 159 -3.75 -5.54 28.52
CA ILE A 159 -4.85 -4.58 28.28
C ILE A 159 -4.89 -4.21 26.78
N SER A 160 -4.47 -5.12 25.92
CA SER A 160 -4.32 -4.90 24.49
C SER A 160 -5.09 -5.93 23.70
N LEU A 161 -6.23 -5.51 23.10
CA LEU A 161 -7.00 -6.18 22.06
C LEU A 161 -8.04 -7.25 22.45
N PRO A 162 -9.24 -7.18 21.87
CA PRO A 162 -10.40 -7.95 22.26
C PRO A 162 -10.31 -9.43 21.88
N ALA A 163 -10.59 -10.30 22.85
CA ALA A 163 -10.97 -11.68 22.61
C ALA A 163 -12.49 -11.79 22.55
N LYS A 164 -12.99 -12.28 21.38
CA LYS A 164 -14.35 -12.72 21.07
C LYS A 164 -15.46 -11.67 20.99
N GLY A 165 -16.05 -11.52 19.81
CA GLY A 165 -17.46 -11.15 19.61
C GLY A 165 -17.78 -9.87 18.89
N ASP A 166 -16.86 -9.22 18.15
CA ASP A 166 -17.25 -8.10 17.29
C ASP A 166 -16.61 -8.24 15.90
N ASP A 167 -17.46 -8.26 14.86
CA ASP A 167 -17.11 -8.39 13.43
C ASP A 167 -16.45 -7.13 12.83
N ARG A 168 -15.74 -6.33 13.65
CA ARG A 168 -14.99 -5.17 13.15
C ARG A 168 -13.53 -5.53 12.93
N PRO A 169 -12.99 -5.34 11.72
CA PRO A 169 -11.71 -5.89 11.32
C PRO A 169 -10.55 -5.27 12.11
N ARG A 170 -9.62 -6.13 12.59
CA ARG A 170 -8.30 -5.79 13.14
C ARG A 170 -7.42 -4.93 12.21
N ALA A 171 -7.85 -4.71 10.97
CA ALA A 171 -7.22 -3.84 9.98
C ALA A 171 -7.04 -2.39 10.47
N ARG A 172 -7.91 -1.88 11.36
CA ARG A 172 -7.81 -0.49 11.85
C ARG A 172 -6.66 -0.23 12.83
N LEU A 173 -6.09 -1.24 13.46
CA LEU A 173 -4.97 -1.05 14.41
C LEU A 173 -3.62 -0.85 13.73
N THR A 174 -3.46 -1.31 12.50
CA THR A 174 -2.31 -1.01 11.64
C THR A 174 -2.44 0.34 10.92
N GLU A 175 -3.67 0.83 10.76
CA GLU A 175 -3.96 2.14 10.14
C GLU A 175 -3.62 3.34 11.03
N VAL A 176 -3.60 3.17 12.36
CA VAL A 176 -3.39 4.28 13.31
C VAL A 176 -1.90 4.49 13.66
N GLY A 177 -0.96 3.83 12.98
CA GLY A 177 0.48 4.01 13.26
C GLY A 177 0.91 3.55 14.66
N VAL A 178 0.08 2.77 15.36
CA VAL A 178 0.40 2.17 16.65
C VAL A 178 1.49 1.12 16.38
N SER A 179 2.70 1.41 16.80
CA SER A 179 3.84 0.50 16.75
C SER A 179 3.43 -0.83 17.39
N LEU A 180 3.19 -1.85 16.56
CA LEU A 180 3.04 -3.23 17.04
C LEU A 180 4.26 -3.51 17.92
N GLY A 181 4.06 -3.93 19.18
CA GLY A 181 5.13 -4.20 20.14
C GLY A 181 6.27 -5.02 19.53
N THR A 182 7.38 -5.16 20.22
CA THR A 182 8.61 -5.77 19.71
C THR A 182 8.31 -7.19 19.16
N PRO A 183 8.34 -7.43 17.84
CA PRO A 183 7.79 -8.65 17.22
C PRO A 183 8.56 -9.93 17.57
N SER A 184 9.78 -9.81 18.08
CA SER A 184 10.69 -10.91 18.39
C SER A 184 10.17 -11.88 19.47
N TYR A 185 9.13 -11.49 20.21
CA TYR A 185 8.55 -12.31 21.30
C TYR A 185 7.11 -12.75 21.03
N MET A 186 6.50 -12.29 19.94
CA MET A 186 5.14 -12.69 19.57
C MET A 186 5.08 -14.17 19.22
N SER A 187 3.96 -14.80 19.54
CA SER A 187 3.71 -16.16 19.09
C SER A 187 3.21 -16.20 17.64
N PRO A 188 3.38 -17.32 16.90
CA PRO A 188 2.89 -17.45 15.53
C PRO A 188 1.40 -17.13 15.38
N GLU A 189 0.55 -17.57 16.31
CA GLU A 189 -0.89 -17.29 16.32
C GLU A 189 -1.21 -15.81 16.53
N GLN A 190 -0.41 -15.09 17.33
CA GLN A 190 -0.57 -13.63 17.46
C GLN A 190 -0.26 -12.90 16.15
N VAL A 191 0.78 -13.31 15.45
CA VAL A 191 1.19 -12.74 14.16
C VAL A 191 0.17 -13.04 13.06
N THR A 192 -0.37 -14.25 13.05
CA THR A 192 -1.35 -14.70 12.02
C THR A 192 -2.79 -14.34 12.35
N GLY A 193 -3.05 -13.70 13.50
CA GLY A 193 -4.40 -13.29 13.90
C GLY A 193 -5.31 -14.44 14.32
N GLN A 194 -4.75 -15.60 14.66
CA GLN A 194 -5.49 -16.76 15.15
C GLN A 194 -5.90 -16.59 16.63
N GLU A 195 -6.68 -17.53 17.17
CA GLU A 195 -7.09 -17.50 18.57
C GLU A 195 -5.89 -17.62 19.51
N VAL A 196 -5.72 -16.62 20.40
CA VAL A 196 -4.61 -16.51 21.35
C VAL A 196 -5.05 -17.06 22.70
N ASP A 197 -4.37 -18.09 23.20
CA ASP A 197 -4.61 -18.66 24.51
C ASP A 197 -3.35 -18.64 25.40
N ARG A 198 -3.40 -19.30 26.59
CA ARG A 198 -2.28 -19.38 27.54
C ARG A 198 -0.98 -19.92 26.92
N ARG A 199 -1.03 -20.68 25.84
CA ARG A 199 0.15 -21.28 25.18
C ARG A 199 0.93 -20.24 24.35
N SER A 200 0.30 -19.13 24.01
CA SER A 200 0.98 -17.97 23.42
C SER A 200 1.94 -17.31 24.42
N ASP A 201 1.53 -17.19 25.69
CA ASP A 201 2.40 -16.69 26.76
C ASP A 201 3.61 -17.62 27.01
N ILE A 202 3.41 -18.93 26.87
CA ILE A 202 4.50 -19.93 27.03
C ILE A 202 5.53 -19.76 25.90
N TYR A 203 5.07 -19.51 24.67
CA TYR A 203 5.96 -19.22 23.55
C TYR A 203 6.77 -17.93 23.79
N SER A 204 6.11 -16.86 24.20
CA SER A 204 6.75 -15.59 24.50
C SER A 204 7.77 -15.70 25.65
N LEU A 205 7.41 -16.43 26.71
CA LEU A 205 8.35 -16.74 27.81
C LEU A 205 9.53 -17.61 27.33
N GLY A 206 9.29 -18.54 26.42
CA GLY A 206 10.34 -19.33 25.76
C GLY A 206 11.30 -18.45 24.98
N SER A 207 10.79 -17.43 24.27
CA SER A 207 11.61 -16.45 23.54
C SER A 207 12.46 -15.59 24.47
N VAL A 208 11.91 -15.16 25.61
CA VAL A 208 12.66 -14.44 26.67
C VAL A 208 13.74 -15.31 27.29
N ALA A 209 13.42 -16.59 27.61
CA ALA A 209 14.40 -17.54 28.16
C ALA A 209 15.53 -17.83 27.16
N TYR A 210 15.21 -17.92 25.87
CA TYR A 210 16.18 -18.06 24.80
C TYR A 210 17.15 -16.87 24.76
N GLU A 211 16.62 -15.62 24.76
CA GLU A 211 17.46 -14.42 24.74
C GLU A 211 18.35 -14.30 25.97
N MET A 212 17.84 -14.58 27.17
CA MET A 212 18.64 -14.55 28.39
C MET A 212 19.87 -15.48 28.32
N LEU A 213 19.76 -16.59 27.62
CA LEU A 213 20.85 -17.57 27.49
C LEU A 213 21.70 -17.38 26.25
N ALA A 214 21.12 -17.04 25.10
CA ALA A 214 21.79 -16.91 23.81
C ALA A 214 22.31 -15.49 23.53
N GLY A 215 21.84 -14.46 24.28
CA GLY A 215 22.19 -13.06 24.09
C GLY A 215 21.40 -12.35 22.97
N GLN A 216 20.52 -13.07 22.31
CA GLN A 216 19.63 -12.53 21.26
C GLN A 216 18.34 -13.35 21.21
N PRO A 217 17.21 -12.77 20.80
CA PRO A 217 15.97 -13.51 20.64
C PRO A 217 16.09 -14.61 19.57
N PRO A 218 15.18 -15.64 19.57
CA PRO A 218 15.25 -16.78 18.66
C PRO A 218 15.22 -16.40 17.18
N PHE A 219 14.54 -15.28 16.86
CA PHE A 219 14.45 -14.74 15.51
C PHE A 219 14.87 -13.29 15.49
N THR A 220 15.84 -12.96 14.62
CA THR A 220 16.39 -11.63 14.40
C THR A 220 16.36 -11.30 12.92
N GLY A 221 16.24 -10.02 12.55
CA GLY A 221 16.20 -9.56 11.17
C GLY A 221 16.46 -8.06 11.06
N SER A 222 16.75 -7.59 9.87
CA SER A 222 16.97 -6.17 9.56
C SER A 222 15.66 -5.36 9.55
N SER A 223 14.51 -6.02 9.48
CA SER A 223 13.18 -5.40 9.53
C SER A 223 12.21 -6.22 10.37
N VAL A 224 11.14 -5.56 10.85
CA VAL A 224 10.01 -6.21 11.56
C VAL A 224 9.46 -7.37 10.74
N GLN A 225 9.29 -7.19 9.43
CA GLN A 225 8.75 -8.20 8.53
C GLN A 225 9.68 -9.43 8.41
N THR A 226 10.99 -9.20 8.39
CA THR A 226 11.97 -10.31 8.38
C THR A 226 11.88 -11.14 9.65
N VAL A 227 11.71 -10.50 10.81
CA VAL A 227 11.54 -11.19 12.10
C VAL A 227 10.22 -11.97 12.10
N LEU A 228 9.11 -11.36 11.67
CA LEU A 228 7.80 -12.02 11.58
C LEU A 228 7.82 -13.19 10.58
N GLY A 229 8.45 -13.02 9.41
CA GLY A 229 8.61 -14.09 8.42
C GLY A 229 9.35 -15.30 9.00
N LYS A 230 10.49 -15.08 9.65
CA LYS A 230 11.26 -16.14 10.31
C LYS A 230 10.51 -16.80 11.45
N LEU A 231 9.80 -15.99 12.24
CA LEU A 231 8.98 -16.50 13.36
C LEU A 231 7.90 -17.48 12.88
N ILE A 232 7.34 -17.25 11.70
CA ILE A 232 6.31 -18.14 11.11
C ILE A 232 6.95 -19.36 10.42
N SER A 233 8.05 -19.17 9.67
CA SER A 233 8.56 -20.17 8.72
C SER A 233 9.83 -20.91 9.14
N GLU A 234 10.66 -20.32 10.01
CA GLU A 234 11.94 -20.93 10.42
C GLU A 234 11.86 -21.57 11.81
N GLU A 235 12.53 -22.68 12.00
CA GLU A 235 12.74 -23.27 13.33
C GLU A 235 13.83 -22.50 14.08
N PRO A 236 13.67 -22.27 15.40
CA PRO A 236 14.70 -21.62 16.20
C PRO A 236 15.92 -22.52 16.33
N ARG A 237 17.11 -21.93 16.19
CA ARG A 237 18.36 -22.68 16.42
C ARG A 237 18.43 -23.11 17.89
N PRO A 238 18.94 -24.32 18.17
CA PRO A 238 19.14 -24.76 19.56
C PRO A 238 20.03 -23.80 20.36
N VAL A 239 19.61 -23.43 21.59
CA VAL A 239 20.38 -22.53 22.46
C VAL A 239 21.83 -22.99 22.64
N ILE A 240 22.04 -24.32 22.68
CA ILE A 240 23.33 -24.95 22.83
C ILE A 240 24.29 -24.63 21.67
N GLU A 241 23.82 -24.26 20.50
CA GLU A 241 24.66 -23.81 19.37
C GLU A 241 25.25 -22.43 19.62
N HIS A 242 24.53 -21.56 20.32
CA HIS A 242 25.01 -20.23 20.70
C HIS A 242 25.84 -20.26 22.00
N ARG A 243 25.45 -21.13 22.92
CA ARG A 243 26.14 -21.28 24.23
C ARG A 243 26.27 -22.73 24.65
N LYS A 244 27.45 -23.31 24.39
CA LYS A 244 27.76 -24.74 24.63
C LYS A 244 27.62 -25.19 26.10
N SER A 245 27.69 -24.24 27.05
CA SER A 245 27.56 -24.55 28.50
C SER A 245 26.12 -24.76 28.94
N VAL A 246 25.13 -24.51 28.10
CA VAL A 246 23.70 -24.75 28.41
C VAL A 246 23.43 -26.25 28.35
N PRO A 247 22.88 -26.84 29.43
CA PRO A 247 22.52 -28.26 29.46
C PRO A 247 21.53 -28.63 28.34
N PRO A 248 21.67 -29.83 27.72
CA PRO A 248 20.79 -30.23 26.60
C PRO A 248 19.30 -30.21 26.91
N HIS A 249 18.90 -30.59 28.11
CA HIS A 249 17.49 -30.62 28.55
C HIS A 249 16.90 -29.21 28.60
N ILE A 250 17.68 -28.17 28.98
CA ILE A 250 17.24 -26.78 29.00
C ILE A 250 17.02 -26.27 27.56
N SER A 251 17.98 -26.56 26.67
CA SER A 251 17.83 -26.22 25.24
C SER A 251 16.60 -26.90 24.63
N ALA A 252 16.38 -28.18 24.92
CA ALA A 252 15.20 -28.91 24.43
C ALA A 252 13.87 -28.39 25.03
N ALA A 253 13.86 -28.03 26.31
CA ALA A 253 12.66 -27.44 26.95
C ALA A 253 12.27 -26.10 26.32
N ILE A 254 13.25 -25.24 25.99
CA ILE A 254 13.02 -23.97 25.34
C ILE A 254 12.55 -24.17 23.89
N LEU A 255 13.16 -25.09 23.13
CA LEU A 255 12.72 -25.39 21.76
C LEU A 255 11.27 -25.88 21.73
N LYS A 256 10.89 -26.74 22.67
CA LYS A 256 9.50 -27.20 22.80
C LYS A 256 8.52 -26.05 23.13
N ALA A 257 8.93 -25.06 23.92
CA ALA A 257 8.12 -23.87 24.15
C ALA A 257 7.96 -23.02 22.88
N LEU A 258 8.94 -23.07 21.97
CA LEU A 258 9.00 -22.34 20.71
C LEU A 258 8.42 -23.10 19.51
N GLU A 259 7.77 -24.25 19.72
CA GLU A 259 7.07 -24.97 18.65
C GLU A 259 6.00 -24.10 17.98
N LYS A 260 5.86 -24.25 16.66
CA LYS A 260 4.95 -23.38 15.88
C LYS A 260 3.49 -23.62 16.20
N LEU A 261 3.11 -24.88 16.37
CA LEU A 261 1.74 -25.24 16.72
C LEU A 261 1.54 -25.18 18.23
N PRO A 262 0.54 -24.46 18.75
CA PRO A 262 0.24 -24.44 20.19
C PRO A 262 0.04 -25.81 20.81
N ALA A 263 -0.44 -26.79 20.03
CA ALA A 263 -0.66 -28.18 20.51
C ALA A 263 0.65 -28.91 20.85
N ASP A 264 1.77 -28.58 20.22
CA ASP A 264 3.07 -29.23 20.39
C ASP A 264 3.90 -28.59 21.51
N ARG A 265 3.47 -27.44 22.03
CA ARG A 265 4.11 -26.72 23.15
C ARG A 265 3.77 -27.36 24.49
N TRP A 266 4.42 -26.85 25.53
CA TRP A 266 3.97 -27.11 26.90
C TRP A 266 2.54 -26.59 27.08
N GLN A 267 1.68 -27.38 27.74
CA GLN A 267 0.28 -27.00 27.87
C GLN A 267 0.02 -26.03 29.02
N THR A 268 0.95 -25.95 29.97
CA THR A 268 0.92 -25.01 31.10
C THR A 268 2.30 -24.38 31.33
N ALA A 269 2.34 -23.15 31.84
CA ALA A 269 3.58 -22.51 32.23
C ALA A 269 4.32 -23.25 33.35
N ALA A 270 3.59 -23.97 34.21
CA ALA A 270 4.16 -24.82 35.25
C ALA A 270 4.94 -25.99 34.64
N GLU A 271 4.40 -26.68 33.64
CA GLU A 271 5.10 -27.76 32.91
C GLU A 271 6.41 -27.26 32.30
N PHE A 272 6.42 -26.05 31.71
CA PHE A 272 7.63 -25.44 31.16
C PHE A 272 8.68 -25.21 32.25
N ALA A 273 8.28 -24.67 33.41
CA ALA A 273 9.17 -24.42 34.54
C ALA A 273 9.79 -25.73 35.10
N GLU A 274 8.98 -26.81 35.24
CA GLU A 274 9.43 -28.13 35.69
C GLU A 274 10.41 -28.77 34.67
N ALA A 275 10.15 -28.64 33.40
CA ALA A 275 11.04 -29.17 32.36
C ALA A 275 12.41 -28.46 32.37
N LEU A 276 12.45 -27.15 32.65
CA LEU A 276 13.70 -26.40 32.84
C LEU A 276 14.49 -26.85 34.09
N ALA A 277 13.77 -27.35 35.11
CA ALA A 277 14.37 -27.93 36.33
C ALA A 277 14.91 -29.37 36.16
N GLY A 278 14.70 -29.98 34.99
CA GLY A 278 15.14 -31.35 34.71
C GLY A 278 14.17 -32.45 35.17
N HIS A 279 12.98 -32.12 35.63
CA HIS A 279 11.96 -33.10 36.14
C HIS A 279 10.93 -33.50 35.07
N GLY A 280 10.96 -32.95 33.86
CA GLY A 280 10.02 -33.28 32.76
C GLY A 280 10.48 -34.47 31.92
N ARG A 281 9.58 -35.40 31.59
CA ARG A 281 9.84 -36.42 30.53
C ARG A 281 9.83 -35.68 29.17
N ILE A 282 11.01 -35.52 28.58
CA ILE A 282 11.16 -35.07 27.23
C ILE A 282 11.37 -36.30 26.35
N ASP A 283 10.39 -36.66 25.54
CA ASP A 283 10.56 -37.74 24.53
C ASP A 283 11.44 -37.15 23.40
N VAL A 284 12.75 -37.33 23.55
CA VAL A 284 13.73 -37.02 22.54
C VAL A 284 13.75 -38.16 21.54
N LYS A 285 13.26 -37.96 20.31
CA LYS A 285 13.51 -38.87 19.19
C LYS A 285 15.01 -38.90 18.91
N PRO A 286 15.72 -40.05 19.07
CA PRO A 286 17.14 -40.13 18.83
C PRO A 286 17.42 -40.10 17.33
N ALA A 287 18.37 -39.25 16.91
CA ALA A 287 18.96 -39.27 15.56
C ALA A 287 19.66 -40.63 15.34
N SER A 288 19.17 -41.44 14.41
CA SER A 288 19.70 -42.77 14.10
C SER A 288 21.06 -42.66 13.45
N ARG A 289 22.10 -43.13 14.15
CA ARG A 289 23.38 -43.50 13.53
C ARG A 289 23.26 -44.85 12.82
N SER A 290 23.60 -44.87 11.52
CA SER A 290 23.61 -46.05 10.70
C SER A 290 24.67 -47.06 11.19
N THR A 291 24.29 -48.30 11.54
CA THR A 291 25.15 -49.47 11.53
C THR A 291 24.70 -50.43 10.45
N ARG A 292 25.59 -50.65 9.46
CA ARG A 292 25.47 -51.71 8.47
C ARG A 292 25.62 -53.08 9.15
N THR A 293 24.64 -53.97 8.97
CA THR A 293 24.90 -55.41 8.76
C THR A 293 23.65 -56.12 8.22
N VAL A 294 23.79 -56.61 7.11
CA VAL A 294 23.34 -57.85 6.41
C VAL A 294 22.03 -58.55 6.95
N ILE A 295 20.89 -58.34 6.23
CA ILE A 295 19.90 -59.36 5.91
C ILE A 295 19.17 -58.91 4.62
N PRO A 296 19.54 -59.38 3.45
CA PRO A 296 19.01 -58.79 2.18
C PRO A 296 17.84 -59.53 1.54
N TRP A 297 17.35 -60.64 1.94
CA TRP A 297 16.39 -61.40 1.12
C TRP A 297 15.01 -61.65 1.75
N ALA A 298 14.86 -61.70 3.07
CA ALA A 298 13.57 -61.83 3.74
C ALA A 298 12.78 -60.49 3.74
N VAL A 299 13.50 -59.36 3.78
CA VAL A 299 12.91 -58.01 3.74
C VAL A 299 12.39 -57.65 2.33
N ALA A 300 13.01 -58.17 1.27
CA ALA A 300 12.56 -57.92 -0.11
C ALA A 300 11.19 -58.60 -0.41
N ALA A 301 10.92 -59.77 0.14
CA ALA A 301 9.64 -60.46 -0.04
C ALA A 301 8.52 -59.81 0.75
N VAL A 302 8.80 -59.34 1.97
CA VAL A 302 7.82 -58.59 2.79
C VAL A 302 7.55 -57.20 2.23
N LEU A 303 8.56 -56.51 1.69
CA LEU A 303 8.40 -55.23 1.00
C LEU A 303 7.63 -55.38 -0.34
N ALA A 304 7.80 -56.44 -1.09
CA ALA A 304 7.03 -56.69 -2.31
C ALA A 304 5.56 -57.01 -2.02
N LEU A 305 5.26 -57.70 -0.93
CA LEU A 305 3.88 -57.94 -0.46
C LEU A 305 3.26 -56.69 0.16
N ALA A 306 4.04 -55.86 0.86
CA ALA A 306 3.59 -54.57 1.40
C ALA A 306 3.37 -53.54 0.31
N LEU A 307 4.23 -53.48 -0.73
CA LEU A 307 4.06 -52.63 -1.91
C LEU A 307 2.84 -53.05 -2.77
N GLY A 308 2.58 -54.34 -2.91
CA GLY A 308 1.36 -54.89 -3.53
C GLY A 308 0.10 -54.52 -2.75
N TRP A 309 0.15 -54.56 -1.40
CA TRP A 309 -0.98 -54.22 -0.56
C TRP A 309 -1.23 -52.69 -0.49
N VAL A 310 -0.19 -51.86 -0.53
CA VAL A 310 -0.28 -50.40 -0.63
C VAL A 310 -0.77 -49.97 -2.04
N ALA A 311 -0.41 -50.67 -3.10
CA ALA A 311 -0.88 -50.44 -4.45
C ALA A 311 -2.38 -50.78 -4.65
N LEU A 312 -2.90 -51.70 -3.85
CA LEU A 312 -4.31 -52.15 -3.88
C LEU A 312 -5.21 -51.34 -2.93
N ARG A 313 -4.67 -50.68 -1.94
CA ARG A 313 -5.39 -49.69 -1.12
C ARG A 313 -5.02 -48.29 -1.65
N GLY A 314 -5.78 -47.82 -2.62
CA GLY A 314 -5.66 -46.50 -3.15
C GLY A 314 -5.96 -45.34 -2.19
N ASP A 315 -5.42 -45.38 -0.96
CA ASP A 315 -5.34 -44.21 -0.09
C ASP A 315 -4.24 -43.30 -0.61
N ARG A 316 -4.67 -42.25 -1.29
CA ARG A 316 -3.80 -41.15 -1.70
C ARG A 316 -3.08 -40.66 -0.43
N VAL A 317 -1.78 -40.93 -0.32
CA VAL A 317 -0.88 -40.19 0.56
C VAL A 317 -1.04 -38.75 0.16
N SER A 318 -1.77 -37.98 0.93
CA SER A 318 -1.80 -36.53 0.79
C SER A 318 -0.36 -36.07 0.94
N ALA A 319 0.19 -35.49 -0.13
CA ALA A 319 1.43 -34.74 -0.04
C ALA A 319 1.30 -33.76 1.14
N PRO A 320 2.37 -33.49 1.90
CA PRO A 320 2.31 -32.52 2.99
C PRO A 320 1.68 -31.25 2.45
N ALA A 321 0.63 -30.75 3.10
CA ALA A 321 -0.06 -29.55 2.66
C ALA A 321 0.97 -28.43 2.62
N ASN A 322 1.30 -27.93 1.42
CA ASN A 322 2.21 -26.82 1.23
C ASN A 322 1.65 -25.65 2.04
N SER A 323 2.34 -25.20 3.07
CA SER A 323 1.90 -24.11 3.93
C SER A 323 1.73 -22.82 3.13
N LEU A 324 0.74 -22.00 3.47
CA LEU A 324 0.55 -20.67 2.93
C LEU A 324 1.73 -19.80 3.37
N VAL A 325 2.46 -19.21 2.41
CA VAL A 325 3.61 -18.32 2.68
C VAL A 325 3.34 -16.94 2.08
N ARG A 326 3.51 -15.89 2.89
CA ARG A 326 3.40 -14.50 2.46
C ARG A 326 4.71 -13.77 2.68
N PHE A 327 5.16 -13.00 1.67
CA PHE A 327 6.34 -12.15 1.78
C PHE A 327 6.23 -10.93 0.87
N GLY A 328 6.95 -9.86 1.25
CA GLY A 328 7.08 -8.67 0.43
C GLY A 328 8.31 -8.73 -0.48
N VAL A 329 8.17 -8.30 -1.71
CA VAL A 329 9.26 -8.06 -2.65
C VAL A 329 9.41 -6.55 -2.79
N GLU A 330 10.45 -5.99 -2.18
CA GLU A 330 10.74 -4.56 -2.20
C GLU A 330 11.28 -4.15 -3.56
N PHE A 331 10.99 -2.91 -3.97
CA PHE A 331 11.63 -2.27 -5.11
C PHE A 331 13.02 -1.78 -4.70
N ASP A 332 13.97 -1.83 -5.62
CA ASP A 332 15.31 -1.30 -5.40
C ASP A 332 15.27 0.23 -5.21
N ASN A 333 16.29 0.80 -4.54
CA ASN A 333 16.35 2.25 -4.30
C ASN A 333 16.25 3.05 -5.60
N GLY A 334 15.36 4.06 -5.60
CA GLY A 334 15.11 4.91 -6.77
C GLY A 334 14.15 4.31 -7.80
N VAL A 335 13.62 3.11 -7.56
CA VAL A 335 12.58 2.48 -8.38
C VAL A 335 11.22 2.67 -7.71
N VAL A 336 10.26 3.14 -8.46
CA VAL A 336 8.87 3.32 -7.99
C VAL A 336 7.89 2.63 -8.94
N PRO A 337 6.75 2.14 -8.46
CA PRO A 337 5.71 1.59 -9.34
C PRO A 337 5.34 2.58 -10.45
N SER A 338 5.03 2.09 -11.65
CA SER A 338 4.55 2.94 -12.73
C SER A 338 3.15 3.50 -12.41
N PHE A 339 2.73 4.52 -13.16
CA PHE A 339 1.41 5.14 -13.00
C PHE A 339 0.24 4.15 -13.18
N THR A 340 0.39 3.17 -14.04
CA THR A 340 -0.50 2.00 -14.12
C THR A 340 0.32 0.78 -13.74
N PRO A 341 0.40 0.44 -12.45
CA PRO A 341 1.24 -0.66 -12.02
C PRO A 341 0.65 -1.98 -12.50
N ILE A 342 1.41 -2.68 -13.32
CA ILE A 342 1.06 -4.01 -13.80
C ILE A 342 1.95 -5.03 -13.10
N VAL A 343 1.32 -5.97 -12.44
CA VAL A 343 1.96 -7.13 -11.81
C VAL A 343 1.62 -8.35 -12.64
N ARG A 344 2.62 -9.16 -13.02
CA ARG A 344 2.44 -10.42 -13.76
C ARG A 344 3.31 -11.51 -13.16
N LEU A 345 2.82 -12.72 -13.23
CA LEU A 345 3.54 -13.93 -12.84
C LEU A 345 3.77 -14.84 -14.07
N SER A 346 4.87 -15.58 -14.06
CA SER A 346 4.96 -16.76 -14.95
C SER A 346 3.93 -17.83 -14.55
N ALA A 347 3.53 -18.67 -15.48
CA ALA A 347 2.50 -19.70 -15.23
C ALA A 347 2.88 -20.64 -14.07
N ASP A 348 4.17 -20.93 -13.91
CA ASP A 348 4.73 -21.74 -12.79
C ASP A 348 4.81 -20.98 -11.46
N GLY A 349 4.58 -19.65 -11.47
CA GLY A 349 4.64 -18.80 -10.29
C GLY A 349 6.04 -18.55 -9.73
N GLN A 350 7.10 -18.79 -10.50
CA GLN A 350 8.50 -18.62 -10.06
C GLN A 350 9.11 -17.28 -10.47
N GLN A 351 8.46 -16.55 -11.36
CA GLN A 351 8.94 -15.26 -11.86
C GLN A 351 7.85 -14.21 -11.72
N LEU A 352 8.26 -13.05 -11.25
CA LEU A 352 7.44 -11.83 -11.11
C LEU A 352 7.92 -10.80 -12.14
N PHE A 353 6.97 -10.19 -12.84
CA PHE A 353 7.20 -9.09 -13.77
C PHE A 353 6.38 -7.88 -13.34
N VAL A 354 6.97 -6.71 -13.40
CA VAL A 354 6.30 -5.47 -12.97
C VAL A 354 6.72 -4.30 -13.84
N SER A 355 5.77 -3.41 -14.15
CA SER A 355 6.08 -2.11 -14.74
C SER A 355 6.46 -1.12 -13.65
N ALA A 356 7.58 -0.43 -13.80
CA ALA A 356 8.09 0.53 -12.83
C ALA A 356 8.87 1.67 -13.49
N MET A 357 8.97 2.80 -12.78
CA MET A 357 9.81 3.93 -13.18
C MET A 357 11.22 3.75 -12.63
N VAL A 358 12.20 3.70 -13.52
CA VAL A 358 13.63 3.64 -13.23
C VAL A 358 14.28 4.85 -13.88
N GLU A 359 14.93 5.71 -13.10
CA GLU A 359 15.57 6.94 -13.61
C GLU A 359 14.65 7.75 -14.54
N ARG A 360 13.37 7.91 -14.15
CA ARG A 360 12.32 8.62 -14.93
C ARG A 360 11.91 7.95 -16.26
N ARG A 361 12.25 6.67 -16.45
CA ARG A 361 11.82 5.87 -17.60
C ARG A 361 10.94 4.73 -17.12
N GLU A 362 9.87 4.45 -17.86
CA GLU A 362 9.06 3.28 -17.57
C GLU A 362 9.75 2.04 -18.14
N GLU A 363 10.06 1.08 -17.28
CA GLU A 363 10.76 -0.15 -17.58
C GLU A 363 9.94 -1.36 -17.12
N VAL A 364 10.15 -2.51 -17.75
CA VAL A 364 9.66 -3.79 -17.26
C VAL A 364 10.75 -4.47 -16.45
N LEU A 365 10.48 -4.68 -15.17
CA LEU A 365 11.37 -5.36 -14.25
C LEU A 365 10.97 -6.82 -14.12
N ARG A 366 11.97 -7.67 -13.92
CA ARG A 366 11.83 -9.11 -13.64
C ARG A 366 12.48 -9.46 -12.32
N ARG A 367 11.82 -10.30 -11.53
CA ARG A 367 12.34 -10.97 -10.35
C ARG A 367 12.11 -12.46 -10.45
N THR A 368 13.15 -13.27 -10.23
CA THR A 368 13.03 -14.71 -9.97
C THR A 368 13.09 -14.95 -8.47
N PHE A 369 12.28 -15.85 -7.92
CA PHE A 369 12.20 -16.04 -6.46
C PHE A 369 13.40 -16.80 -5.87
N ASP A 370 14.30 -17.30 -6.69
CA ASP A 370 15.58 -17.92 -6.30
C ASP A 370 16.73 -16.91 -6.14
N ARG A 371 16.52 -15.62 -6.48
CA ARG A 371 17.54 -14.56 -6.42
C ARG A 371 17.02 -13.31 -5.71
N VAL A 372 17.92 -12.51 -5.17
CA VAL A 372 17.63 -11.21 -4.55
C VAL A 372 17.74 -10.10 -5.61
N GLY A 373 16.87 -9.06 -5.50
CA GLY A 373 16.84 -7.90 -6.40
C GLY A 373 16.01 -8.11 -7.67
N MET A 374 15.61 -7.00 -8.29
CA MET A 374 14.92 -6.96 -9.57
C MET A 374 15.91 -6.61 -10.68
N SER A 375 15.66 -7.05 -11.90
CA SER A 375 16.47 -6.71 -13.07
C SER A 375 15.59 -6.13 -14.17
N VAL A 376 16.08 -5.09 -14.85
CA VAL A 376 15.43 -4.52 -16.03
C VAL A 376 15.55 -5.51 -17.20
N ILE A 377 14.43 -5.80 -17.87
CA ILE A 377 14.43 -6.59 -19.11
C ILE A 377 14.88 -5.66 -20.25
N LYS A 378 16.13 -5.80 -20.67
CA LYS A 378 16.68 -4.96 -21.74
C LYS A 378 15.87 -5.11 -23.03
N GLY A 379 15.34 -3.98 -23.51
CA GLY A 379 14.50 -3.90 -24.69
C GLY A 379 12.99 -3.88 -24.41
N ALA A 380 12.56 -4.17 -23.18
CA ALA A 380 11.13 -4.18 -22.82
C ALA A 380 10.61 -2.84 -22.27
N GLY A 381 11.46 -1.83 -22.08
CA GLY A 381 11.07 -0.52 -21.58
C GLY A 381 10.56 0.41 -22.68
N GLN A 382 9.87 1.46 -22.27
CA GLN A 382 9.65 2.61 -23.12
C GLN A 382 10.94 3.42 -23.12
N GLY A 383 11.51 3.70 -24.29
CA GLY A 383 12.61 4.67 -24.43
C GLY A 383 12.23 6.01 -23.79
N GLU A 384 13.20 6.93 -23.72
CA GLU A 384 13.04 8.24 -23.08
C GLU A 384 11.66 8.84 -23.30
N GLN A 385 10.94 9.03 -22.17
CA GLN A 385 9.64 9.67 -22.02
C GLN A 385 8.57 9.28 -23.07
N GLY A 386 7.81 8.25 -22.77
CA GLY A 386 6.58 7.94 -23.46
C GLY A 386 5.38 8.15 -22.55
N THR A 387 4.35 8.77 -23.05
CA THR A 387 2.99 8.80 -22.52
C THR A 387 2.34 7.41 -22.49
N GLY A 388 3.10 6.38 -22.82
CA GLY A 388 2.61 5.05 -23.01
C GLY A 388 2.84 4.17 -21.80
N ASN A 389 1.80 3.62 -21.33
CA ASN A 389 1.73 2.60 -20.34
C ASN A 389 2.23 1.28 -20.95
N SER A 390 3.46 0.87 -20.65
CA SER A 390 3.87 -0.50 -20.96
C SER A 390 3.06 -1.43 -20.06
N ARG A 391 2.06 -2.10 -20.64
CA ARG A 391 1.24 -3.09 -19.94
C ARG A 391 1.73 -4.48 -20.32
N PRO A 392 2.79 -4.96 -19.66
CA PRO A 392 3.42 -6.22 -20.03
C PRO A 392 2.49 -7.42 -19.78
N PHE A 393 2.56 -8.40 -20.64
CA PHE A 393 1.98 -9.72 -20.42
C PHE A 393 2.95 -10.80 -20.93
N VAL A 394 2.93 -11.95 -20.25
CA VAL A 394 3.98 -12.96 -20.33
C VAL A 394 3.49 -14.15 -21.16
N SER A 395 4.39 -14.77 -21.93
CA SER A 395 4.10 -15.99 -22.63
C SER A 395 3.82 -17.16 -21.67
N PRO A 396 2.98 -18.15 -22.04
CA PRO A 396 2.66 -19.28 -21.18
C PRO A 396 3.87 -20.11 -20.73
N ASP A 397 4.95 -20.10 -21.51
CA ASP A 397 6.22 -20.78 -21.18
C ASP A 397 7.16 -19.92 -20.33
N GLY A 398 6.76 -18.66 -20.00
CA GLY A 398 7.54 -17.73 -19.18
C GLY A 398 8.81 -17.20 -19.83
N ARG A 399 9.00 -17.38 -21.15
CA ARG A 399 10.24 -17.01 -21.86
C ARG A 399 10.19 -15.67 -22.56
N TRP A 400 9.01 -15.13 -22.82
CA TRP A 400 8.77 -13.90 -23.55
C TRP A 400 7.87 -12.95 -22.79
N VAL A 401 8.16 -11.65 -22.96
CA VAL A 401 7.28 -10.57 -22.53
C VAL A 401 6.81 -9.80 -23.76
N ALA A 402 5.49 -9.59 -23.89
CA ALA A 402 4.90 -8.67 -24.86
C ALA A 402 4.52 -7.36 -24.16
N TYR A 403 4.66 -6.22 -24.84
CA TYR A 403 4.41 -4.87 -24.33
C TYR A 403 4.15 -3.89 -25.47
N ALA A 404 3.47 -2.76 -25.19
CA ALA A 404 3.29 -1.68 -26.15
C ALA A 404 4.43 -0.67 -26.06
N ARG A 405 4.90 -0.19 -27.21
CA ARG A 405 5.89 0.87 -27.35
C ARG A 405 5.77 1.54 -28.69
N GLN A 406 5.79 2.90 -28.73
CA GLN A 406 5.78 3.66 -29.98
C GLN A 406 4.65 3.25 -30.96
N LYS A 407 3.44 3.09 -30.42
CA LYS A 407 2.23 2.66 -31.13
C LYS A 407 2.30 1.28 -31.77
N LYS A 408 3.16 0.41 -31.23
CA LYS A 408 3.34 -0.96 -31.71
C LYS A 408 3.37 -1.95 -30.55
N LEU A 409 2.89 -3.16 -30.80
CA LEU A 409 3.04 -4.31 -29.92
C LEU A 409 4.36 -5.01 -30.25
N TRP A 410 5.19 -5.17 -29.23
CA TRP A 410 6.49 -5.83 -29.31
C TRP A 410 6.51 -7.06 -28.42
N LYS A 411 7.42 -7.99 -28.72
CA LYS A 411 7.85 -9.02 -27.77
C LYS A 411 9.37 -9.06 -27.65
N VAL A 412 9.86 -9.45 -26.47
CA VAL A 412 11.29 -9.60 -26.20
C VAL A 412 11.48 -10.81 -25.27
N PRO A 413 12.64 -11.54 -25.38
CA PRO A 413 12.96 -12.59 -24.41
C PRO A 413 13.07 -12.02 -22.99
N VAL A 414 12.63 -12.76 -21.97
CA VAL A 414 12.72 -12.32 -20.54
C VAL A 414 14.14 -12.10 -20.05
N GLU A 415 15.13 -12.71 -20.71
CA GLU A 415 16.57 -12.48 -20.48
C GLU A 415 17.09 -11.21 -21.17
N GLY A 416 16.23 -10.49 -21.90
CA GLY A 416 16.58 -9.33 -22.71
C GLY A 416 17.02 -9.72 -24.13
N GLY A 417 17.06 -8.73 -25.02
CA GLY A 417 17.44 -8.95 -26.42
C GLY A 417 16.85 -7.91 -27.37
N THR A 418 16.88 -8.21 -28.66
CA THR A 418 16.28 -7.37 -29.69
C THR A 418 14.77 -7.56 -29.69
N PRO A 419 13.96 -6.50 -29.52
CA PRO A 419 12.51 -6.59 -29.63
C PRO A 419 12.05 -6.99 -31.05
N ILE A 420 10.99 -7.78 -31.10
CA ILE A 420 10.33 -8.23 -32.34
C ILE A 420 8.96 -7.57 -32.41
N GLU A 421 8.69 -6.84 -33.52
CA GLU A 421 7.38 -6.23 -33.78
C GLU A 421 6.34 -7.29 -34.10
N LEU A 422 5.13 -7.16 -33.53
CA LEU A 422 4.02 -8.09 -33.73
C LEU A 422 2.84 -7.45 -34.46
N ALA A 423 2.43 -6.24 -34.05
CA ALA A 423 1.21 -5.55 -34.52
C ALA A 423 1.23 -4.05 -34.18
N ALA A 424 0.19 -3.33 -34.59
CA ALA A 424 -0.08 -1.97 -34.13
C ALA A 424 -0.75 -2.00 -32.75
N ALA A 425 -0.26 -1.19 -31.78
CA ALA A 425 -0.89 -1.03 -30.47
C ALA A 425 -0.41 0.23 -29.77
N GLU A 426 -1.33 1.10 -29.41
CA GLU A 426 -1.06 2.29 -28.59
C GLU A 426 -1.17 2.00 -27.07
N TRP A 427 -1.99 0.99 -26.72
CA TRP A 427 -2.44 0.80 -25.33
C TRP A 427 -2.51 -0.70 -24.94
N ALA A 428 -1.57 -1.53 -25.27
CA ALA A 428 -1.67 -2.96 -25.05
C ALA A 428 -1.78 -3.40 -23.58
N GLY A 429 -2.99 -3.82 -23.15
CA GLY A 429 -3.16 -4.84 -22.13
C GLY A 429 -3.53 -6.12 -22.85
N GLY A 430 -2.96 -7.26 -22.52
CA GLY A 430 -3.18 -8.45 -23.33
C GLY A 430 -3.02 -9.76 -22.58
N SER A 431 -3.34 -10.84 -23.28
CA SER A 431 -3.21 -12.22 -22.84
C SER A 431 -2.56 -13.05 -23.96
N TRP A 432 -1.64 -13.91 -23.56
CA TRP A 432 -0.95 -14.82 -24.48
C TRP A 432 -1.42 -16.25 -24.26
N GLY A 433 -2.11 -16.81 -25.23
CA GLY A 433 -2.65 -18.17 -25.17
C GLY A 433 -1.62 -19.25 -25.51
N ARG A 434 -1.82 -20.46 -25.01
CA ARG A 434 -0.98 -21.64 -25.28
C ARG A 434 -0.95 -22.02 -26.77
N SER A 435 -1.92 -21.54 -27.55
CA SER A 435 -1.98 -21.73 -29.01
C SER A 435 -1.09 -20.78 -29.82
N GLY A 436 -0.33 -19.90 -29.16
CA GLY A 436 0.49 -18.86 -29.78
C GLY A 436 -0.33 -17.66 -30.30
N LYS A 437 -1.61 -17.53 -29.90
CA LYS A 437 -2.42 -16.33 -30.14
C LYS A 437 -2.24 -15.33 -29.02
N LEU A 438 -2.11 -14.06 -29.37
CA LEU A 438 -2.15 -12.93 -28.45
C LEU A 438 -3.45 -12.17 -28.66
N VAL A 439 -4.25 -12.00 -27.63
CA VAL A 439 -5.41 -11.12 -27.61
C VAL A 439 -5.07 -9.87 -26.81
N TYR A 440 -5.31 -8.68 -27.37
CA TYR A 440 -4.90 -7.42 -26.78
C TYR A 440 -5.86 -6.28 -27.12
N THR A 441 -5.76 -5.18 -26.40
CA THR A 441 -6.47 -3.94 -26.69
C THR A 441 -5.55 -3.03 -27.53
N GLN A 442 -5.99 -2.61 -28.69
CA GLN A 442 -5.14 -1.83 -29.60
C GLN A 442 -5.00 -0.36 -29.15
N ALA A 443 -6.10 0.29 -28.75
CA ALA A 443 -6.14 1.65 -28.25
C ALA A 443 -7.26 1.79 -27.20
N TYR A 444 -7.24 2.87 -26.42
CA TYR A 444 -8.13 3.10 -25.27
C TYR A 444 -9.62 2.93 -25.62
N ASN A 445 -10.06 3.49 -26.74
CA ASN A 445 -11.45 3.49 -27.17
C ASN A 445 -11.78 2.42 -28.24
N THR A 446 -11.03 1.33 -28.27
CA THR A 446 -11.22 0.23 -29.24
C THR A 446 -11.67 -1.05 -28.57
N GLY A 447 -12.07 -2.03 -29.43
CA GLY A 447 -12.31 -3.40 -29.01
C GLY A 447 -11.03 -4.24 -28.91
N LEU A 448 -11.22 -5.53 -28.70
CA LEU A 448 -10.15 -6.51 -28.66
C LEU A 448 -9.66 -6.86 -30.07
N TRP A 449 -8.37 -7.13 -30.16
CA TRP A 449 -7.68 -7.59 -31.37
C TRP A 449 -6.93 -8.89 -31.08
N VAL A 450 -6.67 -9.67 -32.12
CA VAL A 450 -5.85 -10.88 -32.04
C VAL A 450 -4.75 -10.85 -33.09
N VAL A 451 -3.57 -11.33 -32.69
CA VAL A 451 -2.40 -11.49 -33.54
C VAL A 451 -1.70 -12.81 -33.24
N SER A 452 -0.97 -13.37 -34.20
CA SER A 452 -0.07 -14.49 -33.96
C SER A 452 1.18 -14.06 -33.18
N GLU A 453 1.75 -14.94 -32.36
CA GLU A 453 3.06 -14.71 -31.70
C GLU A 453 4.21 -14.50 -32.68
N ARG A 454 4.02 -14.82 -33.96
CA ARG A 454 5.01 -14.59 -35.03
C ARG A 454 4.79 -13.26 -35.74
N GLY A 455 3.75 -12.51 -35.36
CA GLY A 455 3.26 -11.33 -36.08
C GLY A 455 2.42 -11.71 -37.29
N GLY A 456 1.82 -10.71 -37.95
CA GLY A 456 0.92 -10.89 -39.09
C GLY A 456 -0.48 -11.38 -38.72
N ASP A 457 -1.39 -11.41 -39.71
CA ASP A 457 -2.79 -11.83 -39.54
C ASP A 457 -3.55 -11.14 -38.39
N GLU A 458 -3.26 -9.85 -38.20
CA GLU A 458 -3.93 -9.01 -37.19
C GLU A 458 -5.41 -8.84 -37.58
N ARG A 459 -6.33 -9.13 -36.63
CA ARG A 459 -7.76 -8.90 -36.85
C ARG A 459 -8.47 -8.44 -35.59
N MET A 460 -9.46 -7.60 -35.78
CA MET A 460 -10.38 -7.16 -34.74
C MET A 460 -11.33 -8.30 -34.34
N LEU A 461 -11.48 -8.52 -33.02
CA LEU A 461 -12.39 -9.50 -32.43
C LEU A 461 -13.71 -8.86 -31.99
N THR A 462 -13.65 -7.66 -31.41
CA THR A 462 -14.83 -6.97 -30.88
C THR A 462 -14.78 -5.49 -31.22
N LYS A 463 -15.96 -4.84 -31.17
CA LYS A 463 -16.12 -3.40 -31.28
C LYS A 463 -16.99 -2.92 -30.12
N PRO A 464 -16.62 -1.81 -29.42
CA PRO A 464 -17.49 -1.22 -28.40
C PRO A 464 -18.85 -0.82 -28.97
N ASP A 465 -19.90 -1.09 -28.23
CA ASP A 465 -21.29 -0.76 -28.59
C ASP A 465 -21.66 0.60 -27.99
N GLN A 466 -21.64 1.63 -28.81
CA GLN A 466 -21.99 2.99 -28.39
C GLN A 466 -23.44 3.09 -27.87
N GLY A 467 -24.35 2.25 -28.35
CA GLY A 467 -25.75 2.20 -27.88
C GLY A 467 -25.85 1.69 -26.44
N LYS A 468 -24.81 1.04 -25.93
CA LYS A 468 -24.67 0.58 -24.54
C LYS A 468 -23.66 1.40 -23.74
N GLU A 469 -23.23 2.54 -24.25
CA GLU A 469 -22.25 3.44 -23.63
C GLU A 469 -20.90 2.75 -23.38
N GLU A 470 -20.51 1.77 -24.22
CA GLU A 470 -19.21 1.12 -24.11
C GLU A 470 -18.12 2.04 -24.66
N LEU A 471 -17.10 2.33 -23.81
CA LEU A 471 -15.96 3.17 -24.16
C LEU A 471 -14.81 2.35 -24.74
N GLY A 472 -14.64 1.11 -24.31
CA GLY A 472 -13.57 0.23 -24.77
C GLY A 472 -13.71 -1.19 -24.20
N HIS A 473 -12.96 -2.14 -24.77
CA HIS A 473 -12.85 -3.50 -24.27
C HIS A 473 -11.44 -3.77 -23.80
N TRP A 474 -11.28 -4.05 -22.49
CA TRP A 474 -9.99 -4.08 -21.84
C TRP A 474 -9.76 -5.35 -21.02
N TRP A 475 -8.47 -5.57 -20.69
CA TRP A 475 -8.00 -6.62 -19.78
C TRP A 475 -8.43 -8.02 -20.22
N PRO A 476 -8.12 -8.43 -21.47
CA PRO A 476 -8.47 -9.76 -21.94
C PRO A 476 -7.66 -10.83 -21.21
N GLN A 477 -8.31 -11.98 -20.93
CA GLN A 477 -7.67 -13.23 -20.54
C GLN A 477 -8.18 -14.37 -21.43
N ILE A 478 -7.30 -14.99 -22.22
CA ILE A 478 -7.63 -16.20 -22.98
C ILE A 478 -7.86 -17.33 -21.99
N LEU A 479 -9.01 -17.99 -22.08
CA LEU A 479 -9.36 -19.13 -21.24
C LEU A 479 -8.62 -20.40 -21.68
N PRO A 480 -8.54 -21.45 -20.82
CA PRO A 480 -7.74 -22.66 -21.08
C PRO A 480 -8.07 -23.41 -22.37
N ASP A 481 -9.30 -23.27 -22.90
CA ASP A 481 -9.74 -23.87 -24.14
C ASP A 481 -9.17 -23.19 -25.41
N GLY A 482 -8.65 -21.95 -25.26
CA GLY A 482 -8.04 -21.16 -26.34
C GLY A 482 -9.01 -20.55 -27.35
N ASP A 483 -10.33 -20.70 -27.17
CA ASP A 483 -11.37 -20.10 -28.01
C ASP A 483 -12.25 -19.09 -27.30
N HIS A 484 -12.15 -19.03 -25.95
CA HIS A 484 -12.90 -18.05 -25.15
C HIS A 484 -11.97 -17.05 -24.50
N VAL A 485 -12.44 -15.80 -24.37
CA VAL A 485 -11.71 -14.67 -23.77
C VAL A 485 -12.61 -13.98 -22.76
N LEU A 486 -12.17 -13.90 -21.50
CA LEU A 486 -12.73 -12.97 -20.53
C LEU A 486 -12.22 -11.56 -20.84
N PHE A 487 -13.06 -10.55 -20.67
CA PHE A 487 -12.66 -9.15 -20.83
C PHE A 487 -13.60 -8.22 -20.04
N THR A 488 -13.18 -6.97 -19.85
CA THR A 488 -14.02 -5.91 -19.31
C THR A 488 -14.56 -5.04 -20.44
N ALA A 489 -15.88 -4.95 -20.57
CA ALA A 489 -16.53 -3.91 -21.39
C ALA A 489 -16.70 -2.67 -20.48
N TYR A 490 -15.86 -1.67 -20.75
CA TYR A 490 -15.72 -0.48 -19.90
C TYR A 490 -16.83 0.52 -20.16
N ARG A 491 -17.37 1.07 -19.07
CA ARG A 491 -18.37 2.15 -19.03
C ARG A 491 -18.06 3.09 -17.88
N THR A 492 -18.47 4.32 -17.98
CA THR A 492 -18.34 5.31 -16.91
C THR A 492 -19.68 5.52 -16.21
N PRO A 493 -19.74 5.55 -14.85
CA PRO A 493 -18.64 5.20 -13.95
C PRO A 493 -18.33 3.70 -13.98
N LEU A 494 -17.18 3.30 -13.41
CA LEU A 494 -16.68 1.90 -13.38
C LEU A 494 -17.70 0.89 -12.85
N GLU A 495 -18.62 1.30 -12.00
CA GLU A 495 -19.72 0.46 -11.47
C GLU A 495 -20.67 -0.04 -12.55
N ASN A 496 -20.71 0.61 -13.72
CA ASN A 496 -21.49 0.21 -14.88
C ASN A 496 -20.72 -0.74 -15.80
N ALA A 497 -19.42 -0.92 -15.61
CA ALA A 497 -18.62 -1.86 -16.40
C ALA A 497 -19.12 -3.29 -16.24
N THR A 498 -18.94 -4.10 -17.29
CA THR A 498 -19.30 -5.52 -17.27
C THR A 498 -18.09 -6.40 -17.54
N ILE A 499 -18.03 -7.54 -16.88
CA ILE A 499 -17.13 -8.62 -17.24
C ILE A 499 -17.89 -9.57 -18.16
N GLU A 500 -17.31 -9.83 -19.32
CA GLU A 500 -17.93 -10.61 -20.39
C GLU A 500 -16.99 -11.73 -20.86
N VAL A 501 -17.58 -12.75 -21.47
CA VAL A 501 -16.86 -13.77 -22.22
C VAL A 501 -17.18 -13.63 -23.70
N LEU A 502 -16.14 -13.66 -24.52
CA LEU A 502 -16.18 -13.67 -25.99
C LEU A 502 -15.80 -15.05 -26.49
N THR A 503 -16.56 -15.60 -27.44
CA THR A 503 -16.16 -16.77 -28.22
C THR A 503 -15.44 -16.30 -29.49
N ILE A 504 -14.13 -16.57 -29.62
CA ILE A 504 -13.29 -16.06 -30.73
C ILE A 504 -13.79 -16.59 -32.11
N SER A 505 -14.23 -17.85 -32.16
CA SER A 505 -14.65 -18.50 -33.38
C SER A 505 -15.97 -17.98 -33.92
N THR A 506 -16.92 -17.58 -33.07
CA THR A 506 -18.26 -17.10 -33.48
C THR A 506 -18.42 -15.59 -33.35
N GLY A 507 -17.62 -14.92 -32.52
CA GLY A 507 -17.78 -13.50 -32.14
C GLY A 507 -18.89 -13.23 -31.13
N GLU A 508 -19.51 -14.28 -30.57
CA GLU A 508 -20.60 -14.16 -29.61
C GLU A 508 -20.05 -13.65 -28.26
N ARG A 509 -20.78 -12.73 -27.64
CA ARG A 509 -20.47 -12.12 -26.34
C ARG A 509 -21.54 -12.49 -25.31
N LYS A 510 -21.13 -12.85 -24.10
CA LYS A 510 -22.03 -13.13 -22.98
C LYS A 510 -21.59 -12.32 -21.75
N VAL A 511 -22.49 -11.52 -21.18
CA VAL A 511 -22.27 -10.81 -19.90
C VAL A 511 -22.28 -11.82 -18.76
N LEU A 512 -21.28 -11.78 -17.92
CA LEU A 512 -21.15 -12.61 -16.73
C LEU A 512 -21.56 -11.86 -15.47
N LEU A 513 -21.12 -10.59 -15.35
CA LEU A 513 -21.40 -9.80 -14.15
C LEU A 513 -21.30 -8.29 -14.48
N THR A 514 -22.02 -7.46 -13.70
CA THR A 514 -21.96 -5.99 -13.73
C THR A 514 -21.38 -5.46 -12.43
N GLY A 515 -20.70 -4.33 -12.46
CA GLY A 515 -20.11 -3.68 -11.28
C GLY A 515 -18.75 -4.23 -10.87
N GLY A 516 -18.03 -4.86 -11.79
CA GLY A 516 -16.68 -5.34 -11.59
C GLY A 516 -15.81 -5.17 -12.83
N VAL A 517 -14.52 -5.05 -12.62
CA VAL A 517 -13.51 -4.91 -13.69
C VAL A 517 -12.38 -5.91 -13.50
N TYR A 518 -11.51 -6.04 -14.52
CA TYR A 518 -10.33 -6.90 -14.47
C TYR A 518 -10.67 -8.37 -14.15
N GLY A 519 -11.61 -8.95 -14.91
CA GLY A 519 -12.03 -10.35 -14.75
C GLY A 519 -10.88 -11.32 -14.98
N PHE A 520 -10.62 -12.24 -14.03
CA PHE A 520 -9.50 -13.18 -14.08
C PHE A 520 -9.94 -14.58 -13.61
N TYR A 521 -9.88 -15.56 -14.50
CA TYR A 521 -10.17 -16.96 -14.20
C TYR A 521 -8.94 -17.65 -13.59
N VAL A 522 -9.15 -18.45 -12.54
CA VAL A 522 -8.10 -19.28 -11.94
C VAL A 522 -8.47 -20.77 -12.00
N PRO A 523 -7.46 -21.70 -12.08
CA PRO A 523 -7.70 -23.15 -12.25
C PRO A 523 -8.52 -23.81 -11.13
N THR A 524 -8.69 -23.15 -10.01
CA THR A 524 -9.58 -23.59 -8.93
C THR A 524 -11.07 -23.48 -9.30
N GLY A 525 -11.40 -22.91 -10.49
CA GLY A 525 -12.76 -22.69 -10.98
C GLY A 525 -13.46 -21.53 -10.31
N HIS A 526 -12.70 -20.47 -10.10
CA HIS A 526 -13.24 -19.20 -9.63
C HIS A 526 -12.96 -18.11 -10.66
N LEU A 527 -13.87 -17.17 -10.75
CA LEU A 527 -13.69 -15.88 -11.40
C LEU A 527 -13.30 -14.87 -10.31
N LEU A 528 -12.14 -14.26 -10.47
CA LEU A 528 -11.68 -13.13 -9.68
C LEU A 528 -12.01 -11.84 -10.42
N PHE A 529 -12.26 -10.75 -9.70
CA PHE A 529 -12.46 -9.42 -10.28
C PHE A 529 -12.28 -8.32 -9.24
N ALA A 530 -11.97 -7.12 -9.70
CA ALA A 530 -11.79 -5.97 -8.84
C ALA A 530 -13.08 -5.16 -8.68
N VAL A 531 -13.35 -4.70 -7.46
CA VAL A 531 -14.38 -3.71 -7.12
C VAL A 531 -13.72 -2.72 -6.15
N GLY A 532 -13.43 -1.51 -6.62
CA GLY A 532 -12.54 -0.61 -5.87
C GLY A 532 -11.20 -1.29 -5.60
N GLU A 533 -10.61 -1.05 -4.47
CA GLU A 533 -9.31 -1.60 -4.05
C GLU A 533 -9.40 -3.04 -3.50
N THR A 534 -10.50 -3.75 -3.75
CA THR A 534 -10.76 -5.12 -3.25
C THR A 534 -10.89 -6.11 -4.39
N ILE A 535 -10.18 -7.23 -4.34
CA ILE A 535 -10.39 -8.37 -5.24
C ILE A 535 -11.45 -9.28 -4.63
N ARG A 536 -12.48 -9.55 -5.43
CA ARG A 536 -13.56 -10.48 -5.11
C ARG A 536 -13.42 -11.76 -5.92
N ALA A 537 -13.89 -12.84 -5.36
CA ALA A 537 -13.92 -14.15 -6.01
C ALA A 537 -15.33 -14.74 -5.96
N VAL A 538 -15.70 -15.47 -7.00
CA VAL A 538 -16.97 -16.20 -7.08
C VAL A 538 -16.75 -17.53 -7.79
N PRO A 539 -17.42 -18.65 -7.40
CA PRO A 539 -17.36 -19.89 -8.14
C PRO A 539 -17.88 -19.70 -9.59
N PHE A 540 -17.13 -20.22 -10.55
CA PHE A 540 -17.40 -20.05 -11.97
C PHE A 540 -17.38 -21.38 -12.71
N ASP A 541 -18.46 -21.66 -13.43
CA ASP A 541 -18.59 -22.84 -14.29
C ASP A 541 -18.02 -22.50 -15.68
N LEU A 542 -16.81 -23.01 -15.95
CA LEU A 542 -16.11 -22.75 -17.20
C LEU A 542 -16.78 -23.39 -18.44
N GLN A 543 -17.62 -24.42 -18.26
CA GLN A 543 -18.28 -25.08 -19.40
C GLN A 543 -19.58 -24.36 -19.83
N ARG A 544 -20.26 -23.74 -18.85
CA ARG A 544 -21.52 -23.04 -19.09
C ARG A 544 -21.37 -21.51 -19.12
N PHE A 545 -20.20 -21.02 -18.72
CA PHE A 545 -19.93 -19.60 -18.47
C PHE A 545 -20.96 -18.98 -17.52
N GLU A 546 -21.10 -19.60 -16.35
CA GLU A 546 -22.07 -19.21 -15.34
C GLU A 546 -21.39 -18.98 -13.99
N ILE A 547 -21.78 -17.88 -13.35
CA ILE A 547 -21.41 -17.58 -11.97
C ILE A 547 -22.35 -18.31 -11.01
N ARG A 548 -21.79 -18.90 -9.94
CA ARG A 548 -22.56 -19.62 -8.92
C ARG A 548 -22.33 -18.97 -7.55
N GLY A 549 -23.39 -18.51 -6.91
CA GLY A 549 -23.32 -17.90 -5.57
C GLY A 549 -23.05 -16.41 -5.57
N VAL A 550 -22.58 -15.88 -4.43
CA VAL A 550 -22.34 -14.45 -4.20
C VAL A 550 -20.85 -14.17 -4.17
N PRO A 551 -20.36 -13.09 -4.78
CA PRO A 551 -18.97 -12.71 -4.72
C PRO A 551 -18.48 -12.41 -3.29
N VAL A 552 -17.33 -12.97 -2.90
CA VAL A 552 -16.70 -12.81 -1.59
C VAL A 552 -15.41 -12.03 -1.76
N ALA A 553 -15.12 -11.08 -0.86
CA ALA A 553 -13.84 -10.40 -0.78
C ALA A 553 -12.74 -11.39 -0.39
N VAL A 554 -11.66 -11.47 -1.17
CA VAL A 554 -10.56 -12.43 -0.96
C VAL A 554 -9.23 -11.76 -0.73
N VAL A 555 -9.00 -10.57 -1.31
CA VAL A 555 -7.83 -9.72 -1.10
C VAL A 555 -8.29 -8.27 -1.04
N ASP A 556 -7.98 -7.59 0.05
CA ASP A 556 -8.22 -6.16 0.21
C ASP A 556 -6.94 -5.37 0.00
N ASP A 557 -7.06 -4.06 -0.13
CA ASP A 557 -5.93 -3.12 -0.24
C ASP A 557 -5.04 -3.37 -1.46
N VAL A 558 -5.64 -3.68 -2.61
CA VAL A 558 -4.94 -3.89 -3.88
C VAL A 558 -4.92 -2.61 -4.70
N ALA A 559 -3.73 -2.15 -5.08
CA ALA A 559 -3.57 -0.97 -5.91
C ALA A 559 -4.34 -1.12 -7.23
N MET A 560 -5.12 -0.11 -7.57
CA MET A 560 -5.93 -0.08 -8.76
C MET A 560 -5.83 1.27 -9.47
N ASN A 561 -5.72 1.25 -10.77
CA ASN A 561 -5.92 2.44 -11.58
C ASN A 561 -7.42 2.60 -11.87
N LEU A 562 -8.06 3.54 -11.21
CA LEU A 562 -9.50 3.77 -11.35
C LEU A 562 -9.91 4.37 -12.71
N THR A 563 -8.94 4.83 -13.53
CA THR A 563 -9.22 5.37 -14.87
C THR A 563 -9.47 4.26 -15.90
N ASP A 564 -8.75 3.15 -15.80
CA ASP A 564 -8.82 2.04 -16.76
C ASP A 564 -9.19 0.70 -16.11
N GLY A 565 -9.44 0.71 -14.80
CA GLY A 565 -9.80 -0.48 -14.05
C GLY A 565 -8.66 -1.52 -13.94
N ALA A 566 -7.40 -1.14 -14.21
CA ALA A 566 -6.26 -2.03 -14.01
C ALA A 566 -6.06 -2.32 -12.53
N ALA A 567 -6.19 -3.55 -12.11
CA ALA A 567 -5.85 -3.99 -10.78
C ALA A 567 -4.44 -4.61 -10.77
N ALA A 568 -3.61 -4.15 -9.84
CA ALA A 568 -2.21 -4.57 -9.76
C ALA A 568 -2.08 -5.91 -9.05
N PHE A 569 -2.64 -6.96 -9.64
CA PHE A 569 -2.48 -8.34 -9.15
C PHE A 569 -2.38 -9.34 -10.31
N ASP A 570 -1.83 -10.49 -9.99
CA ASP A 570 -1.86 -11.68 -10.86
C ASP A 570 -1.83 -12.96 -10.03
N VAL A 571 -2.30 -14.06 -10.61
CA VAL A 571 -2.32 -15.37 -9.99
C VAL A 571 -1.78 -16.40 -10.96
N SER A 572 -0.72 -17.11 -10.59
CA SER A 572 -0.15 -18.18 -11.40
C SER A 572 -1.07 -19.41 -11.48
N GLU A 573 -0.82 -20.27 -12.46
CA GLU A 573 -1.53 -21.55 -12.58
C GLU A 573 -1.26 -22.49 -11.40
N THR A 574 -0.14 -22.32 -10.69
CA THR A 574 0.27 -23.11 -9.51
C THR A 574 -0.28 -22.56 -8.20
N GLY A 575 -0.91 -21.37 -8.21
CA GLY A 575 -1.55 -20.78 -7.05
C GLY A 575 -0.66 -19.80 -6.26
N THR A 576 0.36 -19.22 -6.88
CA THR A 576 1.04 -18.03 -6.36
C THR A 576 0.20 -16.80 -6.71
N LEU A 577 -0.16 -16.01 -5.71
CA LEU A 577 -0.75 -14.67 -5.88
C LEU A 577 0.35 -13.63 -5.70
N ALA A 578 0.39 -12.62 -6.55
CA ALA A 578 1.19 -11.41 -6.36
C ALA A 578 0.30 -10.17 -6.52
N TYR A 579 0.46 -9.18 -5.65
CA TYR A 579 -0.27 -7.92 -5.74
C TYR A 579 0.51 -6.76 -5.15
N LEU A 580 0.25 -5.56 -5.65
CA LEU A 580 0.79 -4.32 -5.11
C LEU A 580 -0.22 -3.74 -4.10
N PRO A 581 0.12 -3.56 -2.82
CA PRO A 581 -0.74 -2.87 -1.87
C PRO A 581 -0.93 -1.39 -2.23
N VAL A 582 -2.08 -0.83 -1.89
CA VAL A 582 -2.40 0.59 -2.14
C VAL A 582 -1.36 1.51 -1.51
N GLU A 583 -0.91 1.23 -0.29
CA GLU A 583 0.14 1.99 0.42
C GLU A 583 1.47 2.07 -0.35
N SER A 584 1.75 1.07 -1.20
CA SER A 584 2.95 1.04 -2.05
C SER A 584 2.78 1.83 -3.36
N TYR A 585 1.57 2.21 -3.71
CA TYR A 585 1.20 2.89 -4.95
C TYR A 585 0.70 4.32 -4.72
N VAL A 586 -0.24 4.49 -3.82
CA VAL A 586 -0.80 5.80 -3.45
C VAL A 586 -0.25 6.17 -2.08
N THR A 587 0.25 7.38 -1.96
CA THR A 587 0.80 7.86 -0.70
C THR A 587 -0.04 9.01 -0.19
N ASP A 588 -0.32 8.98 1.10
CA ASP A 588 -0.79 10.16 1.78
C ASP A 588 0.26 11.26 1.69
N THR A 589 -0.18 12.46 1.41
CA THR A 589 0.66 13.64 1.26
C THR A 589 0.28 14.68 2.31
N GLU A 590 1.20 15.59 2.60
CA GLU A 590 0.92 16.81 3.35
C GLU A 590 0.74 17.96 2.36
N VAL A 591 -0.17 18.88 2.63
CA VAL A 591 -0.25 20.15 1.89
C VAL A 591 0.54 21.19 2.67
N VAL A 592 1.58 21.73 2.03
CA VAL A 592 2.50 22.69 2.65
C VAL A 592 2.58 23.99 1.84
N ILE A 593 2.80 25.09 2.56
CA ILE A 593 3.21 26.37 1.97
C ILE A 593 4.71 26.51 2.18
N VAL A 594 5.44 26.78 1.10
CA VAL A 594 6.90 26.93 1.10
C VAL A 594 7.26 28.32 0.66
N ASP A 595 8.15 29.00 1.38
CA ASP A 595 8.66 30.29 0.94
C ASP A 595 9.83 30.14 -0.07
N ARG A 596 10.29 31.21 -0.66
CA ARG A 596 11.40 31.20 -1.64
C ARG A 596 12.74 30.67 -1.09
N LYS A 597 12.87 30.58 0.23
CA LYS A 597 14.07 30.04 0.92
C LYS A 597 13.92 28.55 1.24
N GLY A 598 12.79 27.95 0.91
CA GLY A 598 12.48 26.56 1.22
C GLY A 598 11.95 26.34 2.64
N THR A 599 11.51 27.41 3.35
CA THR A 599 10.91 27.26 4.66
C THR A 599 9.47 26.79 4.53
N GLU A 600 9.14 25.70 5.19
CA GLU A 600 7.83 25.05 5.11
C GLU A 600 6.91 25.45 6.26
N THR A 601 5.62 25.59 5.94
CA THR A 601 4.52 25.70 6.90
C THR A 601 3.38 24.82 6.45
N LYS A 602 2.76 24.05 7.34
CA LYS A 602 1.60 23.21 6.97
C LYS A 602 0.42 24.09 6.58
N ALA A 603 -0.13 23.86 5.39
CA ALA A 603 -1.37 24.47 4.95
C ALA A 603 -2.59 23.75 5.50
N LEU A 604 -2.55 22.40 5.54
CA LEU A 604 -3.57 21.55 6.13
C LEU A 604 -2.96 20.74 7.28
N PRO A 605 -3.68 20.58 8.41
CA PRO A 605 -3.15 19.88 9.59
C PRO A 605 -3.02 18.38 9.41
N ASN A 606 -3.91 17.76 8.60
CA ASN A 606 -3.98 16.31 8.39
C ASN A 606 -3.17 15.89 7.17
N ARG A 607 -2.86 14.60 7.10
CA ARG A 607 -2.41 13.91 5.89
C ARG A 607 -3.61 13.23 5.25
N ASP A 608 -3.63 13.20 3.94
CA ASP A 608 -4.59 12.44 3.14
C ASP A 608 -4.01 12.27 1.72
N ARG A 609 -4.71 11.58 0.84
CA ARG A 609 -4.34 11.41 -0.57
C ARG A 609 -4.58 12.70 -1.36
N TYR A 610 -4.01 13.82 -0.89
CA TYR A 610 -4.12 15.14 -1.52
C TYR A 610 -3.33 15.22 -2.81
N ASN A 611 -3.97 15.77 -3.85
CA ASN A 611 -3.35 16.03 -5.13
C ASN A 611 -3.76 17.43 -5.63
N ASN A 612 -2.96 17.96 -6.56
CA ASN A 612 -3.26 19.18 -7.34
C ASN A 612 -3.75 20.36 -6.49
N PRO A 613 -2.99 20.80 -5.48
CA PRO A 613 -3.42 21.86 -4.58
C PRO A 613 -3.50 23.22 -5.30
N ARG A 614 -4.55 24.01 -5.01
CA ARG A 614 -4.72 25.38 -5.55
C ARG A 614 -5.08 26.34 -4.44
N LEU A 615 -4.42 27.49 -4.43
CA LEU A 615 -4.66 28.54 -3.48
C LEU A 615 -5.79 29.46 -3.98
N SER A 616 -6.76 29.78 -3.12
CA SER A 616 -7.76 30.80 -3.47
C SER A 616 -7.09 32.15 -3.72
N PRO A 617 -7.65 33.03 -4.57
CA PRO A 617 -7.04 34.32 -4.90
C PRO A 617 -6.78 35.23 -3.69
N ASP A 618 -7.57 35.09 -2.63
CA ASP A 618 -7.39 35.80 -1.36
C ASP A 618 -6.37 35.14 -0.41
N GLY A 619 -5.87 33.97 -0.78
CA GLY A 619 -4.87 33.23 -0.01
C GLY A 619 -5.37 32.62 1.30
N THR A 620 -6.69 32.47 1.50
CA THR A 620 -7.29 31.97 2.75
C THR A 620 -7.75 30.50 2.67
N ARG A 621 -8.00 30.00 1.45
CA ARG A 621 -8.50 28.64 1.21
C ARG A 621 -7.60 27.89 0.24
N VAL A 622 -7.67 26.57 0.33
CA VAL A 622 -6.98 25.62 -0.55
C VAL A 622 -8.00 24.68 -1.13
N SER A 623 -8.04 24.50 -2.47
CA SER A 623 -8.71 23.36 -3.09
C SER A 623 -7.69 22.26 -3.37
N VAL A 624 -8.11 21.00 -3.20
CA VAL A 624 -7.34 19.77 -3.46
C VAL A 624 -8.23 18.71 -4.05
N ASP A 625 -7.65 17.82 -4.82
CA ASP A 625 -8.31 16.59 -5.22
C ASP A 625 -8.00 15.53 -4.16
N ILE A 626 -9.02 14.87 -3.61
CA ILE A 626 -8.85 13.75 -2.67
C ILE A 626 -9.30 12.47 -3.34
N ARG A 627 -8.40 11.50 -3.38
CA ARG A 627 -8.66 10.16 -3.91
C ARG A 627 -9.07 9.23 -2.77
N SER A 628 -10.17 8.51 -2.91
CA SER A 628 -10.60 7.51 -1.93
C SER A 628 -10.72 6.13 -2.59
N ALA A 629 -10.91 5.07 -1.78
CA ALA A 629 -11.09 3.70 -2.27
C ALA A 629 -12.28 3.54 -3.23
N ASN A 630 -13.28 4.41 -3.13
CA ASN A 630 -14.54 4.37 -3.90
C ASN A 630 -14.72 5.57 -4.83
N SER A 631 -13.74 6.46 -4.92
CA SER A 631 -13.79 7.64 -5.79
C SER A 631 -12.44 7.84 -6.45
N ALA A 632 -12.45 7.98 -7.76
CA ALA A 632 -11.26 8.26 -8.57
C ALA A 632 -10.66 9.65 -8.29
N GLY A 633 -11.40 10.51 -7.59
CA GLY A 633 -11.00 11.84 -7.11
C GLY A 633 -12.22 12.74 -6.95
N ASP A 634 -12.30 13.41 -5.83
CA ASP A 634 -13.28 14.48 -5.57
C ASP A 634 -12.54 15.77 -5.22
N ILE A 635 -13.12 16.89 -5.58
CA ILE A 635 -12.59 18.21 -5.25
C ILE A 635 -13.14 18.65 -3.90
N TRP A 636 -12.22 19.06 -3.04
CA TRP A 636 -12.50 19.60 -1.72
C TRP A 636 -11.89 20.99 -1.56
N ALA A 637 -12.53 21.86 -0.78
CA ALA A 637 -12.01 23.14 -0.38
C ALA A 637 -11.87 23.24 1.13
N PHE A 638 -10.69 23.66 1.61
CA PHE A 638 -10.35 23.80 3.02
C PHE A 638 -9.97 25.25 3.34
N GLU A 639 -10.25 25.71 4.55
CA GLU A 639 -9.60 26.88 5.11
C GLU A 639 -8.18 26.51 5.57
N ILE A 640 -7.20 27.35 5.29
CA ILE A 640 -5.81 27.11 5.71
C ILE A 640 -5.74 26.99 7.23
N GLY A 641 -5.06 25.93 7.71
CA GLY A 641 -4.89 25.62 9.12
C GLY A 641 -6.08 24.88 9.76
N ARG A 642 -7.14 24.56 9.02
CA ARG A 642 -8.28 23.80 9.53
C ARG A 642 -8.38 22.41 8.95
N SER A 643 -8.86 21.44 9.73
CA SER A 643 -9.04 20.05 9.32
C SER A 643 -10.36 19.77 8.60
N GLY A 644 -11.38 20.59 8.83
CA GLY A 644 -12.69 20.42 8.18
C GLY A 644 -12.70 21.06 6.79
N GLY A 645 -13.06 20.29 5.74
CA GLY A 645 -13.22 20.78 4.39
C GLY A 645 -14.64 20.66 3.86
N THR A 646 -14.98 21.45 2.85
CA THR A 646 -16.23 21.34 2.10
C THR A 646 -15.97 20.51 0.84
N ARG A 647 -16.70 19.40 0.67
CA ARG A 647 -16.67 18.61 -0.55
C ARG A 647 -17.40 19.39 -1.65
N ILE A 648 -16.70 19.71 -2.73
CA ILE A 648 -17.22 20.51 -3.85
C ILE A 648 -17.90 19.61 -4.88
N THR A 649 -17.34 18.42 -5.15
CA THR A 649 -17.89 17.47 -6.12
C THR A 649 -18.30 16.16 -5.47
N SER A 650 -19.32 15.49 -6.01
CA SER A 650 -19.87 14.23 -5.45
C SER A 650 -20.57 13.38 -6.50
N GLU A 651 -20.39 13.67 -7.78
CA GLU A 651 -21.27 13.20 -8.85
C GLU A 651 -20.89 11.83 -9.45
N GLY A 652 -19.93 11.12 -8.85
CA GLY A 652 -19.61 9.71 -9.15
C GLY A 652 -18.66 9.49 -10.34
N GLY A 653 -18.10 10.54 -10.95
CA GLY A 653 -17.00 10.48 -11.91
C GLY A 653 -15.65 10.72 -11.24
N ARG A 654 -14.59 10.86 -12.03
CA ARG A 654 -13.30 11.40 -11.58
C ARG A 654 -13.31 12.90 -11.80
N GLU A 655 -13.23 13.68 -10.73
CA GLU A 655 -13.09 15.12 -10.77
C GLU A 655 -11.70 15.51 -10.29
N PHE A 656 -11.03 16.40 -11.03
CA PHE A 656 -9.67 16.83 -10.70
C PHE A 656 -9.26 18.15 -11.34
N GLY A 657 -8.16 18.71 -10.82
CA GLY A 657 -7.49 19.86 -11.38
C GLY A 657 -8.33 21.14 -11.27
N ALA A 658 -8.90 21.40 -10.11
CA ALA A 658 -9.72 22.59 -9.87
C ALA A 658 -8.89 23.87 -9.98
N GLU A 659 -9.39 24.86 -10.74
CA GLU A 659 -8.82 26.21 -10.87
C GLU A 659 -9.83 27.24 -10.33
N TRP A 660 -9.37 28.13 -9.44
CA TRP A 660 -10.19 29.18 -8.89
C TRP A 660 -10.46 30.29 -9.92
N THR A 661 -11.69 30.80 -9.97
CA THR A 661 -11.94 32.07 -10.66
C THR A 661 -11.28 33.21 -9.86
N PRO A 662 -10.80 34.30 -10.52
CA PRO A 662 -10.08 35.41 -9.87
C PRO A 662 -10.86 36.12 -8.75
N ASP A 663 -12.19 36.02 -8.74
CA ASP A 663 -13.05 36.52 -7.64
C ASP A 663 -13.21 35.52 -6.48
N GLY A 664 -12.63 34.31 -6.57
CA GLY A 664 -12.67 33.26 -5.56
C GLY A 664 -14.04 32.63 -5.32
N LYS A 665 -15.02 32.84 -6.23
CA LYS A 665 -16.39 32.38 -6.06
C LYS A 665 -16.67 31.01 -6.65
N GLU A 666 -15.98 30.64 -7.72
CA GLU A 666 -16.20 29.39 -8.43
C GLU A 666 -14.87 28.62 -8.63
N LEU A 667 -15.01 27.34 -8.84
CA LEU A 667 -13.97 26.42 -9.27
C LEU A 667 -14.33 25.89 -10.66
N ILE A 668 -13.33 25.82 -11.55
CA ILE A 668 -13.40 25.19 -12.88
C ILE A 668 -12.56 23.94 -12.81
N TYR A 669 -13.09 22.79 -13.24
CA TYR A 669 -12.44 21.49 -13.11
C TYR A 669 -12.78 20.56 -14.26
N SER A 670 -11.99 19.50 -14.42
CA SER A 670 -12.27 18.39 -15.34
C SER A 670 -13.08 17.30 -14.62
N SER A 671 -14.12 16.79 -15.27
CA SER A 671 -14.98 15.73 -14.78
C SER A 671 -15.24 14.67 -15.85
N GLU A 672 -15.11 13.39 -15.53
CA GLU A 672 -15.23 12.25 -16.45
C GLU A 672 -16.69 11.85 -16.66
N ARG A 673 -17.32 12.22 -17.84
CA ARG A 673 -18.75 11.98 -18.14
C ARG A 673 -19.11 11.95 -19.64
N PRO A 674 -18.88 10.98 -20.46
CA PRO A 674 -17.92 9.85 -20.38
C PRO A 674 -16.47 10.23 -20.76
N PHE A 675 -16.28 11.46 -21.29
CA PHE A 675 -14.98 12.07 -21.52
C PHE A 675 -14.70 13.07 -20.40
N PHE A 676 -13.48 13.51 -20.26
CA PHE A 676 -13.17 14.60 -19.34
C PHE A 676 -13.68 15.92 -19.92
N ASP A 677 -14.82 16.33 -19.46
CA ASP A 677 -15.44 17.61 -19.79
C ASP A 677 -15.11 18.66 -18.74
N LEU A 678 -15.21 19.95 -19.12
CA LEU A 678 -14.99 21.05 -18.19
C LEU A 678 -16.30 21.47 -17.54
N TYR A 679 -16.29 21.52 -16.20
CA TYR A 679 -17.39 21.98 -15.38
C TYR A 679 -17.00 23.17 -14.52
N ARG A 680 -17.98 23.91 -14.01
CA ARG A 680 -17.80 24.97 -13.01
C ARG A 680 -18.85 24.85 -11.93
N ARG A 681 -18.45 25.15 -10.68
CA ARG A 681 -19.31 25.12 -9.50
C ARG A 681 -18.91 26.18 -8.50
N ALA A 682 -19.90 26.66 -7.71
CA ALA A 682 -19.63 27.55 -6.59
C ALA A 682 -18.69 26.90 -5.55
N ALA A 683 -17.69 27.66 -5.10
CA ALA A 683 -16.64 27.15 -4.20
C ALA A 683 -17.10 26.85 -2.75
N ASP A 684 -18.37 27.09 -2.46
CA ASP A 684 -19.08 26.71 -1.22
C ASP A 684 -20.07 25.56 -1.44
N ALA A 685 -20.11 24.99 -2.64
CA ALA A 685 -21.05 23.97 -3.09
C ALA A 685 -22.53 24.37 -3.00
N SER A 686 -22.86 25.64 -2.81
CA SER A 686 -24.24 26.15 -2.64
C SER A 686 -25.10 26.06 -3.90
N GLN A 687 -24.47 25.88 -5.07
CA GLN A 687 -25.15 25.78 -6.35
C GLN A 687 -24.79 24.46 -7.04
N PRO A 688 -25.69 23.90 -7.86
CA PRO A 688 -25.35 22.74 -8.69
C PRO A 688 -24.23 23.13 -9.67
N GLU A 689 -23.46 22.12 -10.06
CA GLU A 689 -22.46 22.29 -11.11
C GLU A 689 -23.08 22.64 -12.44
N ARG A 690 -22.30 23.29 -13.29
CA ARG A 690 -22.72 23.69 -14.66
C ARG A 690 -21.63 23.28 -15.66
N PRO A 691 -21.99 22.65 -16.79
CA PRO A 691 -21.03 22.37 -17.83
C PRO A 691 -20.49 23.70 -18.41
N LEU A 692 -19.18 23.78 -18.59
CA LEU A 692 -18.50 24.87 -19.30
C LEU A 692 -18.21 24.46 -20.74
N LEU A 693 -17.78 23.22 -20.96
CA LEU A 693 -17.51 22.62 -22.25
C LEU A 693 -17.76 21.11 -22.17
N SER A 694 -18.51 20.57 -23.12
CA SER A 694 -18.68 19.13 -23.30
C SER A 694 -18.35 18.76 -24.75
N GLY A 695 -17.73 17.59 -24.94
CA GLY A 695 -17.26 17.16 -26.24
C GLY A 695 -17.05 15.67 -26.39
N THR A 696 -16.36 15.29 -27.44
CA THR A 696 -15.98 13.88 -27.73
C THR A 696 -14.49 13.61 -27.44
N ASN A 697 -13.77 14.59 -26.92
CA ASN A 697 -12.38 14.49 -26.53
C ASN A 697 -12.22 14.88 -25.07
N ASP A 698 -11.18 14.38 -24.42
CA ASP A 698 -10.84 14.79 -23.07
C ASP A 698 -10.28 16.20 -23.01
N HIS A 699 -10.70 16.98 -22.02
CA HIS A 699 -10.25 18.34 -21.75
C HIS A 699 -9.61 18.43 -20.37
N TYR A 700 -8.39 18.97 -20.30
CA TYR A 700 -7.61 19.08 -19.06
C TYR A 700 -7.40 20.55 -18.70
N THR A 701 -7.62 20.88 -17.42
CA THR A 701 -7.54 22.25 -16.93
C THR A 701 -6.14 22.86 -17.09
N GLY A 702 -6.08 24.12 -17.44
CA GLY A 702 -4.87 24.93 -17.52
C GLY A 702 -4.93 26.12 -16.57
N GLY A 703 -5.32 27.32 -17.05
CA GLY A 703 -5.37 28.50 -16.19
C GLY A 703 -6.41 29.54 -16.60
N VAL A 704 -6.97 30.23 -15.61
CA VAL A 704 -7.87 31.39 -15.80
C VAL A 704 -7.03 32.63 -16.03
N SER A 705 -7.41 33.45 -17.04
CA SER A 705 -6.80 34.78 -17.24
C SER A 705 -7.03 35.66 -16.02
N ARG A 706 -6.10 36.58 -15.73
CA ARG A 706 -6.18 37.47 -14.56
C ARG A 706 -7.45 38.33 -14.52
N ASP A 707 -7.98 38.70 -15.69
CA ASP A 707 -9.22 39.45 -15.80
C ASP A 707 -10.49 38.62 -15.68
N GLY A 708 -10.35 37.28 -15.49
CA GLY A 708 -11.46 36.36 -15.33
C GLY A 708 -12.26 36.07 -16.59
N LYS A 709 -11.81 36.50 -17.76
CA LYS A 709 -12.61 36.43 -18.99
C LYS A 709 -12.31 35.22 -19.87
N THR A 710 -11.13 34.64 -19.75
CA THR A 710 -10.68 33.52 -20.60
C THR A 710 -10.13 32.40 -19.77
N PHE A 711 -10.49 31.18 -20.13
CA PHE A 711 -9.90 29.96 -19.60
C PHE A 711 -9.10 29.23 -20.68
N ALA A 712 -7.84 28.93 -20.41
CA ALA A 712 -6.98 28.11 -21.26
C ALA A 712 -6.99 26.66 -20.78
N PHE A 713 -7.01 25.70 -21.70
CA PHE A 713 -7.05 24.28 -21.40
C PHE A 713 -6.37 23.45 -22.49
N SER A 714 -6.01 22.20 -22.18
CA SER A 714 -5.47 21.25 -23.15
C SER A 714 -6.56 20.27 -23.59
N ALA A 715 -6.60 19.95 -24.90
CA ALA A 715 -7.50 18.94 -25.45
C ALA A 715 -6.72 17.72 -25.93
N ALA A 716 -7.20 16.52 -25.55
CA ALA A 716 -6.60 15.25 -25.95
C ALA A 716 -7.06 14.84 -27.35
N VAL A 717 -6.50 15.49 -28.33
CA VAL A 717 -6.60 15.13 -29.74
C VAL A 717 -5.27 14.55 -30.20
N PRO A 718 -5.20 13.77 -31.31
CA PRO A 718 -3.92 13.32 -31.85
C PRO A 718 -2.93 14.46 -32.06
N GLY A 719 -1.83 14.46 -31.28
CA GLY A 719 -0.82 15.52 -31.31
C GLY A 719 -1.07 16.66 -30.32
N GLY A 720 -2.06 16.55 -29.43
CA GLY A 720 -2.35 17.54 -28.36
C GLY A 720 -2.62 18.95 -28.87
N GLU A 721 -3.55 19.66 -28.28
CA GLU A 721 -3.88 21.04 -28.66
C GLU A 721 -4.12 21.90 -27.43
N ILE A 722 -3.74 23.19 -27.50
CA ILE A 722 -4.17 24.21 -26.54
C ILE A 722 -5.37 24.96 -27.11
N TRP A 723 -6.38 25.07 -26.28
CA TRP A 723 -7.64 25.75 -26.56
C TRP A 723 -7.87 26.87 -25.56
N THR A 724 -8.73 27.82 -25.94
CA THR A 724 -9.23 28.86 -25.04
C THR A 724 -10.74 28.97 -25.13
N ILE A 725 -11.38 29.28 -23.99
CA ILE A 725 -12.84 29.42 -23.88
C ILE A 725 -13.16 30.73 -23.11
N PRO A 726 -14.03 31.60 -23.60
CA PRO A 726 -14.50 32.76 -22.86
C PRO A 726 -15.38 32.34 -21.68
N LEU A 727 -15.15 32.93 -20.50
CA LEU A 727 -15.96 32.68 -19.29
C LEU A 727 -17.21 33.57 -19.26
N GLN A 728 -18.08 33.43 -20.25
CA GLN A 728 -19.35 34.16 -20.41
C GLN A 728 -20.53 33.19 -20.58
N ASP A 729 -21.74 33.69 -20.66
CA ASP A 729 -22.90 32.91 -21.02
C ASP A 729 -22.80 32.36 -22.45
N LYS A 730 -23.03 31.04 -22.62
CA LYS A 730 -22.90 30.33 -23.91
C LYS A 730 -21.49 30.46 -24.52
N PRO A 731 -20.46 30.00 -23.86
CA PRO A 731 -19.10 30.09 -24.33
C PRO A 731 -18.86 29.17 -25.54
N VAL A 732 -18.00 29.64 -26.46
CA VAL A 732 -17.52 28.80 -27.58
C VAL A 732 -16.01 28.68 -27.45
N ALA A 733 -15.54 27.43 -27.30
CA ALA A 733 -14.12 27.15 -27.28
C ALA A 733 -13.49 27.33 -28.66
N THR A 734 -12.29 27.86 -28.69
CA THR A 734 -11.52 28.09 -29.94
C THR A 734 -10.12 27.49 -29.79
N PRO A 735 -9.62 26.77 -30.84
CA PRO A 735 -8.24 26.30 -30.82
C PRO A 735 -7.27 27.48 -30.86
N TYR A 736 -6.24 27.42 -30.05
CA TYR A 736 -5.18 28.43 -30.03
C TYR A 736 -3.92 27.92 -30.75
N PHE A 737 -3.44 26.72 -30.39
CA PHE A 737 -2.19 26.20 -30.91
C PHE A 737 -2.13 24.67 -30.96
N ALA A 738 -1.54 24.14 -32.04
CA ALA A 738 -1.21 22.73 -32.24
C ALA A 738 0.10 22.64 -33.02
N ASN A 739 0.98 21.70 -32.70
CA ASN A 739 2.23 21.45 -33.40
C ASN A 739 2.51 19.96 -33.67
N GLY A 740 1.53 19.09 -33.40
CA GLY A 740 1.66 17.65 -33.59
C GLY A 740 2.35 16.92 -32.43
N PHE A 741 2.67 17.62 -31.33
CA PHE A 741 3.25 17.11 -30.09
C PHE A 741 2.29 17.35 -28.93
N ASN A 742 2.50 16.66 -27.81
CA ASN A 742 1.69 16.84 -26.62
C ASN A 742 1.95 18.23 -25.99
N LEU A 743 0.85 18.94 -25.68
CA LEU A 743 0.88 20.29 -25.11
C LEU A 743 0.10 20.29 -23.78
N GLY A 744 0.75 20.74 -22.70
CA GLY A 744 0.18 20.73 -21.34
C GLY A 744 0.24 22.07 -20.61
N HIS A 745 -0.55 22.17 -19.53
CA HIS A 745 -0.51 23.22 -18.52
C HIS A 745 -0.53 24.66 -19.07
N PRO A 746 -1.42 25.01 -20.01
CA PRO A 746 -1.45 26.35 -20.58
C PRO A 746 -1.85 27.38 -19.54
N THR A 747 -1.12 28.52 -19.48
CA THR A 747 -1.41 29.62 -18.58
C THR A 747 -1.13 30.97 -19.27
N LEU A 748 -2.08 31.90 -19.15
CA LEU A 748 -1.96 33.22 -19.75
C LEU A 748 -1.15 34.17 -18.86
N SER A 749 -0.28 34.98 -19.49
CA SER A 749 0.42 36.03 -18.77
C SER A 749 -0.57 37.07 -18.20
N PRO A 750 -0.22 37.73 -17.09
CA PRO A 750 -1.11 38.73 -16.47
C PRO A 750 -1.51 39.91 -17.36
N ASP A 751 -0.73 40.20 -18.38
CA ASP A 751 -1.01 41.25 -19.38
C ASP A 751 -1.80 40.72 -20.59
N GLY A 752 -2.08 39.39 -20.62
CA GLY A 752 -2.85 38.74 -21.68
C GLY A 752 -2.17 38.69 -23.04
N ARG A 753 -0.83 38.85 -23.13
CA ARG A 753 -0.08 38.85 -24.40
C ARG A 753 0.73 37.59 -24.66
N TRP A 754 0.89 36.73 -23.67
CA TRP A 754 1.68 35.52 -23.76
C TRP A 754 0.94 34.32 -23.17
N MET A 755 1.13 33.16 -23.78
CA MET A 755 0.75 31.85 -23.28
C MET A 755 2.01 31.10 -22.88
N ALA A 756 2.11 30.64 -21.64
CA ALA A 756 3.12 29.67 -21.23
C ALA A 756 2.49 28.26 -21.21
N TYR A 757 3.26 27.27 -21.61
CA TYR A 757 2.84 25.88 -21.67
C TYR A 757 4.06 24.94 -21.67
N ASP A 758 3.84 23.67 -21.51
CA ASP A 758 4.87 22.66 -21.70
C ASP A 758 4.58 21.76 -22.91
N SER A 759 5.65 21.16 -23.47
CA SER A 759 5.58 20.32 -24.67
C SER A 759 6.69 19.29 -24.70
N ASP A 760 6.41 18.10 -25.25
CA ASP A 760 7.37 17.01 -25.45
C ASP A 760 8.08 17.04 -26.82
N GLU A 761 7.99 18.12 -27.55
CA GLU A 761 8.50 18.26 -28.93
C GLU A 761 10.02 18.08 -29.07
N SER A 762 10.78 18.27 -27.97
CA SER A 762 12.23 18.05 -28.01
C SER A 762 12.64 16.58 -28.12
N GLY A 763 11.70 15.66 -27.86
CA GLY A 763 11.94 14.22 -27.86
C GLY A 763 12.85 13.71 -26.73
N GLN A 764 13.32 14.62 -25.86
CA GLN A 764 14.18 14.33 -24.70
C GLN A 764 13.48 14.60 -23.37
N GLY A 765 12.16 14.80 -23.40
CA GLY A 765 11.35 15.10 -22.25
C GLY A 765 10.40 16.26 -22.49
N VAL A 766 9.82 16.75 -21.39
CA VAL A 766 8.92 17.90 -21.43
C VAL A 766 9.69 19.18 -21.19
N ASP A 767 9.46 20.18 -22.01
CA ASP A 767 10.09 21.51 -21.95
C ASP A 767 9.05 22.63 -21.84
N VAL A 768 9.41 23.72 -21.19
CA VAL A 768 8.58 24.91 -21.04
C VAL A 768 8.81 25.91 -22.17
N PHE A 769 7.71 26.39 -22.75
CA PHE A 769 7.68 27.42 -23.81
C PHE A 769 6.80 28.59 -23.40
N ILE A 770 7.11 29.76 -23.94
CA ILE A 770 6.19 30.90 -24.00
C ILE A 770 5.93 31.28 -25.47
N GLN A 771 4.70 31.69 -25.76
CA GLN A 771 4.26 31.98 -27.11
C GLN A 771 3.30 33.18 -27.11
N SER A 772 3.36 34.02 -28.17
CA SER A 772 2.50 35.20 -28.26
C SER A 772 1.01 34.83 -28.31
N TYR A 773 0.18 35.59 -27.60
CA TYR A 773 -1.27 35.43 -27.55
C TYR A 773 -1.95 36.78 -27.91
N PRO A 774 -3.06 36.83 -28.65
CA PRO A 774 -3.83 35.64 -29.13
C PRO A 774 -3.30 35.01 -30.43
N ASP A 775 -2.36 35.64 -31.16
CA ASP A 775 -1.79 35.06 -32.39
C ASP A 775 -0.49 34.30 -32.09
N PRO A 776 -0.50 32.93 -32.14
CA PRO A 776 0.67 32.13 -31.80
C PRO A 776 1.81 32.20 -32.81
N ARG A 777 1.62 32.79 -33.99
CA ARG A 777 2.60 32.83 -35.07
C ARG A 777 3.66 33.93 -34.91
N GLN A 778 3.44 34.93 -34.05
CA GLN A 778 4.31 36.12 -33.97
C GLN A 778 5.63 35.78 -33.26
N LYS A 779 5.62 35.09 -32.12
CA LYS A 779 6.84 34.78 -31.41
C LYS A 779 6.65 33.55 -30.52
N ARG A 780 7.67 32.70 -30.44
CA ARG A 780 7.76 31.54 -29.58
C ARG A 780 9.17 31.39 -29.01
N LEU A 781 9.32 31.04 -27.75
CA LEU A 781 10.60 30.89 -27.07
C LEU A 781 10.57 29.66 -26.17
N LYS A 782 11.62 28.83 -26.23
CA LYS A 782 11.89 27.81 -25.23
C LYS A 782 12.50 28.46 -23.99
N VAL A 783 11.95 28.20 -22.82
CA VAL A 783 12.33 28.81 -21.56
C VAL A 783 13.19 27.85 -20.70
N SER A 784 12.84 26.57 -20.62
CA SER A 784 13.66 25.58 -19.91
C SER A 784 14.88 25.17 -20.74
N PRO A 785 16.10 25.10 -20.17
CA PRO A 785 17.28 24.71 -20.91
C PRO A 785 17.34 23.20 -21.22
N SER A 786 16.85 22.36 -20.35
CA SER A 786 16.82 20.90 -20.49
C SER A 786 15.42 20.33 -20.26
N HIS A 787 14.94 20.32 -19.04
CA HIS A 787 13.62 19.84 -18.68
C HIS A 787 12.83 20.92 -17.98
N GLY A 788 11.50 20.87 -18.10
CA GLY A 788 10.62 21.78 -17.39
C GLY A 788 9.17 21.47 -17.67
N SER A 789 8.32 21.54 -16.66
CA SER A 789 6.88 21.33 -16.75
C SER A 789 6.10 22.30 -15.87
N GLU A 790 4.79 22.38 -16.07
CA GLU A 790 3.88 23.09 -15.18
C GLU A 790 4.20 24.59 -15.00
N PRO A 791 4.34 25.38 -16.07
CA PRO A 791 4.70 26.77 -15.94
C PRO A 791 3.61 27.63 -15.30
N MET A 792 4.02 28.62 -14.47
CA MET A 792 3.14 29.60 -13.83
C MET A 792 3.76 31.01 -13.85
N TRP A 793 2.94 32.02 -14.15
CA TRP A 793 3.32 33.39 -14.12
C TRP A 793 3.27 33.99 -12.72
N THR A 794 4.33 34.71 -12.34
CA THR A 794 4.41 35.42 -11.05
C THR A 794 4.92 36.82 -11.23
N ARG A 795 4.87 37.64 -10.17
CA ARG A 795 5.40 39.01 -10.12
C ARG A 795 4.90 39.92 -11.26
N GLY A 796 3.60 39.78 -11.59
CA GLY A 796 3.00 40.54 -12.64
C GLY A 796 3.46 40.17 -14.06
N GLY A 797 3.91 38.92 -14.25
CA GLY A 797 4.41 38.36 -15.51
C GLY A 797 5.91 38.56 -15.74
N ARG A 798 6.62 39.25 -14.86
CA ARG A 798 8.08 39.44 -14.96
C ARG A 798 8.90 38.20 -14.57
N GLU A 799 8.24 37.19 -14.06
CA GLU A 799 8.86 35.92 -13.68
C GLU A 799 7.94 34.77 -14.09
N LEU A 800 8.54 33.70 -14.60
CA LEU A 800 7.89 32.41 -14.81
C LEU A 800 8.53 31.41 -13.88
N VAL A 801 7.71 30.67 -13.13
CA VAL A 801 8.16 29.55 -12.32
C VAL A 801 7.71 28.24 -12.96
N TYR A 802 8.48 27.15 -12.79
CA TYR A 802 8.17 25.85 -13.36
C TYR A 802 8.82 24.73 -12.56
N ARG A 803 8.46 23.49 -12.82
CA ARG A 803 9.02 22.30 -12.17
C ARG A 803 10.13 21.68 -13.03
N ASP A 804 11.21 21.21 -12.38
CA ASP A 804 12.21 20.29 -12.91
C ASP A 804 12.42 19.16 -11.90
N GLY A 805 11.49 18.16 -11.90
CA GLY A 805 11.41 17.13 -10.90
C GLY A 805 11.14 17.71 -9.52
N GLU A 806 11.98 17.37 -8.54
CA GLU A 806 11.88 17.88 -7.17
C GLU A 806 12.21 19.36 -6.99
N LYS A 807 12.71 20.03 -8.06
CA LYS A 807 13.12 21.43 -8.01
C LYS A 807 11.98 22.34 -8.46
N VAL A 808 11.85 23.48 -7.80
CA VAL A 808 11.10 24.64 -8.29
C VAL A 808 12.08 25.64 -8.90
N MET A 809 11.88 25.92 -10.17
CA MET A 809 12.73 26.79 -10.98
C MET A 809 12.07 28.15 -11.16
N ALA A 810 12.87 29.21 -11.29
CA ALA A 810 12.38 30.54 -11.67
C ALA A 810 13.24 31.16 -12.78
N VAL A 811 12.60 31.88 -13.67
CA VAL A 811 13.26 32.62 -14.76
C VAL A 811 12.61 33.97 -14.92
N SER A 812 13.42 35.02 -15.10
CA SER A 812 12.91 36.36 -15.43
C SER A 812 12.43 36.41 -16.87
N ILE A 813 11.29 37.07 -17.10
CA ILE A 813 10.70 37.28 -18.43
C ILE A 813 10.54 38.77 -18.68
N ASP A 814 11.02 39.21 -19.81
CA ASP A 814 10.72 40.54 -20.36
C ASP A 814 9.46 40.45 -21.25
N LEU A 815 8.32 40.87 -20.70
CA LEU A 815 7.04 40.79 -21.39
C LEU A 815 7.00 41.72 -22.65
N ALA A 816 7.82 42.75 -22.72
CA ALA A 816 7.83 43.65 -23.88
C ALA A 816 8.40 42.98 -25.13
N ASN A 817 9.46 42.18 -24.91
CA ASN A 817 10.19 41.55 -26.00
C ASN A 817 10.03 39.99 -25.98
N GLY A 818 9.37 39.42 -24.99
CA GLY A 818 9.26 37.97 -24.81
C GLY A 818 10.64 37.30 -24.69
N ALA A 819 11.60 38.01 -24.07
CA ALA A 819 12.92 37.43 -23.78
C ALA A 819 12.99 36.84 -22.39
N SER A 820 13.75 35.77 -22.23
CA SER A 820 13.97 35.09 -20.93
C SER A 820 15.42 35.30 -20.46
N GLY A 821 15.57 35.41 -19.13
CA GLY A 821 16.87 35.31 -18.47
C GLY A 821 17.35 33.86 -18.34
N SER A 822 18.35 33.63 -17.50
CA SER A 822 18.78 32.26 -17.15
C SER A 822 17.94 31.74 -16.01
N PRO A 823 17.40 30.53 -16.12
CA PRO A 823 16.67 29.88 -15.02
C PRO A 823 17.57 29.58 -13.81
N GLY A 824 17.03 29.75 -12.61
CA GLY A 824 17.68 29.42 -11.36
C GLY A 824 16.79 28.53 -10.48
N VAL A 825 17.39 27.68 -9.66
CA VAL A 825 16.68 26.89 -8.65
C VAL A 825 16.27 27.80 -7.50
N LEU A 826 15.00 27.85 -7.14
CA LEU A 826 14.51 28.52 -5.93
C LEU A 826 14.72 27.66 -4.70
N PHE A 827 14.20 26.45 -4.74
CA PHE A 827 14.36 25.43 -3.70
C PHE A 827 14.08 24.04 -4.29
N SER A 828 14.39 23.00 -3.52
CA SER A 828 14.07 21.59 -3.86
C SER A 828 13.61 20.86 -2.60
N GLY A 829 12.83 19.80 -2.78
CA GLY A 829 12.35 18.99 -1.70
C GLY A 829 11.49 17.80 -2.20
N PRO A 830 11.00 16.95 -1.29
CA PRO A 830 10.22 15.76 -1.66
C PRO A 830 8.79 16.11 -2.11
N TYR A 831 8.72 17.01 -3.09
CA TYR A 831 7.49 17.50 -3.69
C TYR A 831 7.29 16.81 -5.03
N PRO A 832 6.30 15.90 -5.18
CA PRO A 832 6.03 15.23 -6.45
C PRO A 832 5.64 16.24 -7.53
N ASP A 833 6.16 16.06 -8.74
CA ASP A 833 5.72 16.77 -9.93
C ASP A 833 4.74 15.91 -10.76
N ASN A 834 3.97 16.55 -11.62
CA ASN A 834 3.05 15.90 -12.56
C ASN A 834 3.45 16.17 -14.02
N PRO A 835 4.63 15.74 -14.47
CA PRO A 835 5.01 15.95 -15.85
C PRO A 835 4.07 15.14 -16.76
N GLY A 836 3.37 15.83 -17.65
CA GLY A 836 2.48 15.19 -18.61
C GLY A 836 1.23 16.03 -18.89
N TRP A 837 0.92 16.14 -20.14
CA TRP A 837 -0.13 17.01 -20.68
C TRP A 837 -1.58 16.63 -20.27
N THR A 838 -1.79 15.41 -19.78
CA THR A 838 -3.10 14.92 -19.29
C THR A 838 -3.27 15.06 -17.77
N ARG A 839 -2.40 15.81 -17.11
CA ARG A 839 -2.42 15.98 -15.67
C ARG A 839 -2.51 17.44 -15.28
N PRO A 840 -3.21 17.79 -14.20
CA PRO A 840 -3.17 19.13 -13.64
C PRO A 840 -1.80 19.43 -13.02
N ARG A 841 -1.49 20.71 -12.82
CA ARG A 841 -0.29 21.13 -12.10
C ARG A 841 -0.26 20.58 -10.67
N SER A 842 0.92 20.15 -10.22
CA SER A 842 1.16 19.60 -8.88
C SER A 842 1.33 20.66 -7.79
N TYR A 843 1.38 21.93 -8.15
CA TYR A 843 1.63 23.06 -7.26
C TYR A 843 0.86 24.31 -7.67
N ASP A 844 0.86 25.28 -6.75
CA ASP A 844 0.39 26.64 -7.03
C ASP A 844 1.35 27.67 -6.44
N VAL A 845 1.23 28.93 -6.83
CA VAL A 845 2.09 30.02 -6.38
C VAL A 845 1.30 31.30 -6.23
N THR A 846 1.59 32.07 -5.17
CA THR A 846 0.98 33.39 -4.99
C THR A 846 1.40 34.36 -6.10
N ALA A 847 0.54 35.31 -6.43
CA ALA A 847 0.77 36.28 -7.54
C ALA A 847 2.04 37.12 -7.35
N ASP A 848 2.49 37.36 -6.11
CA ASP A 848 3.74 38.00 -5.77
C ASP A 848 4.97 37.10 -5.95
N GLY A 849 4.77 35.79 -6.10
CA GLY A 849 5.83 34.79 -6.25
C GLY A 849 6.58 34.45 -4.96
N GLU A 850 6.05 34.81 -3.77
CA GLU A 850 6.74 34.64 -2.49
C GLU A 850 6.39 33.34 -1.77
N ARG A 851 5.20 32.75 -2.03
CA ARG A 851 4.73 31.53 -1.39
C ARG A 851 4.26 30.52 -2.42
N PHE A 852 4.64 29.27 -2.20
CA PHE A 852 4.34 28.12 -3.06
C PHE A 852 3.50 27.13 -2.27
N LEU A 853 2.39 26.69 -2.83
CA LEU A 853 1.55 25.63 -2.27
C LEU A 853 1.89 24.32 -2.97
N LEU A 854 2.30 23.31 -2.21
CA LEU A 854 2.73 22.02 -2.75
C LEU A 854 2.15 20.86 -1.93
N THR A 855 2.04 19.71 -2.58
CA THR A 855 1.93 18.45 -1.86
C THR A 855 3.33 17.95 -1.52
N LYS A 856 3.52 17.41 -0.32
CA LYS A 856 4.79 16.89 0.18
C LYS A 856 4.65 15.41 0.52
N LEU A 857 5.60 14.60 0.07
CA LEU A 857 5.70 13.21 0.48
C LEU A 857 6.21 13.12 1.94
N PRO A 858 5.70 12.19 2.76
CA PRO A 858 6.20 12.01 4.13
C PRO A 858 7.68 11.58 4.10
N GLY A 859 8.45 12.04 5.10
CA GLY A 859 9.92 11.96 5.10
C GLY A 859 10.54 10.56 5.24
N GLU A 860 9.85 9.60 5.85
CA GLU A 860 10.30 8.20 5.92
C GLU A 860 9.22 7.30 5.34
N LYS A 861 9.44 6.84 4.11
CA LYS A 861 8.66 5.77 3.49
C LYS A 861 9.41 4.46 3.59
N SER A 862 8.68 3.42 3.97
CA SER A 862 9.11 2.07 3.60
C SER A 862 9.17 1.99 2.08
N PRO A 863 10.19 1.34 1.49
CA PRO A 863 10.23 1.15 0.05
C PRO A 863 8.93 0.47 -0.41
N PRO A 864 8.38 0.86 -1.58
CA PRO A 864 7.22 0.18 -2.14
C PRO A 864 7.52 -1.30 -2.32
N ARG A 865 6.53 -2.15 -2.07
CA ARG A 865 6.70 -3.60 -2.10
C ARG A 865 5.53 -4.28 -2.78
N ILE A 866 5.79 -5.40 -3.45
CA ILE A 866 4.78 -6.30 -3.98
C ILE A 866 4.60 -7.43 -2.98
N MET A 867 3.37 -7.71 -2.59
CA MET A 867 3.04 -8.86 -1.74
C MET A 867 2.92 -10.12 -2.59
N VAL A 868 3.61 -11.17 -2.17
CA VAL A 868 3.57 -12.49 -2.80
C VAL A 868 3.03 -13.51 -1.81
N VAL A 869 2.06 -14.32 -2.24
CA VAL A 869 1.43 -15.35 -1.43
C VAL A 869 1.54 -16.69 -2.17
N LEU A 870 2.42 -17.57 -1.67
CA LEU A 870 2.55 -18.92 -2.21
C LEU A 870 1.42 -19.81 -1.68
N ASN A 871 0.96 -20.76 -2.50
CA ASN A 871 -0.10 -21.71 -2.17
C ASN A 871 -1.47 -21.06 -1.87
N TRP A 872 -1.71 -19.86 -2.42
CA TRP A 872 -2.92 -19.06 -2.16
C TRP A 872 -4.24 -19.77 -2.51
N PHE A 873 -4.22 -20.75 -3.40
CA PHE A 873 -5.43 -21.52 -3.71
C PHE A 873 -6.04 -22.24 -2.52
N GLN A 874 -5.28 -22.50 -1.46
CA GLN A 874 -5.82 -23.07 -0.23
C GLN A 874 -6.74 -22.06 0.48
N GLU A 875 -6.27 -20.81 0.60
CA GLU A 875 -7.04 -19.72 1.18
C GLU A 875 -8.27 -19.39 0.33
N LEU A 876 -8.11 -19.31 -0.99
CA LEU A 876 -9.22 -19.05 -1.91
C LEU A 876 -10.34 -20.09 -1.74
N ARG A 877 -10.00 -21.39 -1.73
CA ARG A 877 -10.99 -22.48 -1.53
C ARG A 877 -11.64 -22.47 -0.15
N ALA A 878 -10.92 -22.02 0.88
CA ALA A 878 -11.45 -21.90 2.23
C ALA A 878 -12.44 -20.74 2.35
N LYS A 879 -12.14 -19.60 1.71
CA LYS A 879 -13.00 -18.41 1.71
C LYS A 879 -14.20 -18.54 0.77
N VAL A 880 -14.03 -19.22 -0.36
CA VAL A 880 -15.02 -19.35 -1.42
C VAL A 880 -15.12 -20.83 -1.83
N PRO A 881 -15.86 -21.67 -1.08
CA PRO A 881 -16.09 -23.05 -1.46
C PRO A 881 -16.95 -23.14 -2.73
N ARG A 882 -16.69 -24.17 -3.57
CA ARG A 882 -17.43 -24.42 -4.84
C ARG A 882 -18.83 -24.92 -4.61
#